data_27fb801938ed3c903bcee9620cbf77b9
#
_entry.id   27fb801938ed3c903bcee9620cbf77b9
#
_cell.length_a   1.000
_cell.length_b   1.000
_cell.length_c   1.000
_cell.angle_alpha   90.00
_cell.angle_beta   90.00
_cell.angle_gamma   90.00
#
_symmetry.space_group_name_H-M   'P 1'
#
loop_
_entity.id
_entity.type
_entity.pdbx_description
1 polymer ?
#
loop_
_entity_poly.entity_id
_entity_poly.type
_entity_poly.pdbx_seq_one_letter_code
_entity_poly.pdbx_strand_id
1 'polypeptide(L)'
;DRGAQGENYGTITGDAEGVKGVVALNNGYIKNYGTIRVTGTGSVGIITDNINVKTDNEDPSKYNGGTEEGKAAAIKYVASGDEKTTGVGTTITVPDTVPLTKITVDGVDTPIFDVESDAAAVGDWAKNITVSSSIQTGGTRIIDLSVKNEWGNPVWEHAYKDPLSEVTSIGMYVDTSGVRYTNPIDGIQNLPKLGKVDLYFGPEATLYTNSKAIRIGDKVDVNGNVTKSNILKPFNDALSRLPGGAKVNVLSASLTWQVLAKLDSNNQLSEIYMSKVPYHSFAYDNDKSLVNFTNNLDNIYEIARQESAEKVIFNKLNSLGNGEGHILAQAFDQMRGHIYGGVQQRIKSTSDILGGEISSLRSERNVSKDSNKFKAFGQRNEFKTDTAGMPDWYSNAGGFAFVHEDETVRLGQSSGWSAGVVNNYFTFKDLSKSYENQAMAKVGVFKSIPLDANGTFILSLGGDGFFGRNDMKRRFWVVDQQFRAKASYYSYGAGLNAGLEKSFVVNDGFSIVPNLGIRAEYGRFSSIHEKGDMALNVKSDDYVSVKPSVGIDFRYNQEVFKNSNLTASLGFAYENEIGKLYDVENEARIVGAWTDYFGIRGDKEDKRGNFKSDLKLGLDNGRFGFNVNTGYDSKGHNFRAGMGLKVLY
;
A
#
# COMPACT_ATOMS: atom_id res chain seq x y z
N ASP A 1 -1.55 -10.27 -14.54
CA ASP A 1 -1.88 -10.09 -13.12
C ASP A 1 -1.21 -11.18 -12.31
N ARG A 2 -0.80 -10.85 -11.09
CA ARG A 2 -0.05 -11.72 -10.21
C ARG A 2 -0.83 -12.99 -9.88
N GLY A 3 -0.24 -14.17 -10.19
CA GLY A 3 -0.87 -15.47 -9.95
C GLY A 3 -2.08 -15.75 -10.85
N ALA A 4 -2.30 -14.96 -11.90
CA ALA A 4 -3.36 -15.25 -12.85
C ALA A 4 -3.04 -16.51 -13.64
N GLN A 5 -4.05 -17.36 -13.83
CA GLN A 5 -3.95 -18.56 -14.65
C GLN A 5 -4.67 -18.35 -15.97
N GLY A 6 -3.97 -18.60 -17.09
CA GLY A 6 -4.55 -18.66 -18.42
C GLY A 6 -4.60 -20.10 -18.92
N GLU A 7 -5.66 -20.49 -19.58
CA GLU A 7 -5.80 -21.81 -20.21
C GLU A 7 -6.13 -21.66 -21.68
N ASN A 8 -5.39 -22.34 -22.56
CA ASN A 8 -5.66 -22.38 -23.98
C ASN A 8 -6.01 -23.80 -24.43
N TYR A 9 -7.23 -23.99 -24.91
CA TYR A 9 -7.72 -25.24 -25.50
C TYR A 9 -7.84 -25.18 -27.02
N GLY A 10 -7.69 -23.99 -27.61
CA GLY A 10 -7.84 -23.73 -29.02
C GLY A 10 -6.52 -23.54 -29.75
N THR A 11 -6.59 -22.88 -30.91
CA THR A 11 -5.41 -22.54 -31.71
C THR A 11 -5.20 -21.03 -31.71
N ILE A 12 -3.97 -20.62 -31.33
CA ILE A 12 -3.51 -19.22 -31.42
C ILE A 12 -2.50 -19.16 -32.55
N THR A 13 -2.77 -18.33 -33.57
CA THR A 13 -1.87 -18.15 -34.72
C THR A 13 -1.52 -16.69 -34.93
N GLY A 14 -0.29 -16.43 -35.39
CA GLY A 14 0.16 -15.11 -35.80
C GLY A 14 1.31 -15.23 -36.80
N ASP A 15 1.25 -14.46 -37.88
CA ASP A 15 2.22 -14.46 -38.99
C ASP A 15 2.91 -13.11 -39.19
N ALA A 16 2.49 -12.06 -38.47
CA ALA A 16 3.11 -10.76 -38.52
C ALA A 16 4.43 -10.71 -37.75
N GLU A 17 5.27 -9.74 -38.07
CA GLU A 17 6.53 -9.49 -37.38
C GLU A 17 6.28 -9.11 -35.89
N GLY A 18 7.06 -9.69 -34.98
CA GLY A 18 7.04 -9.36 -33.56
C GLY A 18 5.79 -9.83 -32.79
N VAL A 19 5.00 -10.75 -33.34
CA VAL A 19 3.82 -11.30 -32.65
C VAL A 19 4.20 -12.03 -31.37
N LYS A 20 3.45 -11.77 -30.32
CA LYS A 20 3.51 -12.48 -29.04
C LYS A 20 2.24 -13.34 -28.90
N GLY A 21 2.38 -14.64 -28.91
CA GLY A 21 1.23 -15.54 -28.88
C GLY A 21 0.52 -15.51 -27.52
N VAL A 22 1.24 -15.80 -26.47
CA VAL A 22 0.74 -15.76 -25.08
C VAL A 22 1.79 -15.12 -24.18
N VAL A 23 1.34 -14.28 -23.27
CA VAL A 23 2.22 -13.55 -22.35
C VAL A 23 1.75 -13.77 -20.92
N ALA A 24 2.60 -14.35 -20.08
CA ALA A 24 2.40 -14.51 -18.65
C ALA A 24 3.41 -13.66 -17.89
N LEU A 25 2.93 -12.73 -17.10
CA LEU A 25 3.73 -11.79 -16.29
C LEU A 25 3.37 -11.93 -14.82
N ASN A 26 4.31 -11.57 -13.94
CA ASN A 26 4.07 -11.43 -12.50
C ASN A 26 3.65 -12.74 -11.81
N ASN A 27 4.41 -13.80 -12.05
CA ASN A 27 4.07 -15.13 -11.58
C ASN A 27 2.71 -15.64 -12.09
N GLY A 28 2.16 -15.03 -13.13
CA GLY A 28 1.10 -15.61 -13.92
C GLY A 28 1.60 -16.89 -14.60
N TYR A 29 0.73 -17.86 -14.77
CA TYR A 29 1.09 -19.06 -15.49
C TYR A 29 0.04 -19.44 -16.53
N ILE A 30 0.50 -20.16 -17.55
CA ILE A 30 -0.33 -20.55 -18.67
C ILE A 30 -0.36 -22.07 -18.73
N LYS A 31 -1.57 -22.62 -18.78
CA LYS A 31 -1.79 -24.01 -19.17
C LYS A 31 -2.17 -24.03 -20.64
N ASN A 32 -1.35 -24.61 -21.48
CA ASN A 32 -1.64 -24.75 -22.89
C ASN A 32 -2.00 -26.19 -23.24
N TYR A 33 -3.26 -26.42 -23.52
CA TYR A 33 -3.80 -27.70 -24.00
C TYR A 33 -4.06 -27.68 -25.51
N GLY A 34 -3.96 -26.49 -26.13
CA GLY A 34 -4.19 -26.24 -27.54
C GLY A 34 -2.90 -26.05 -28.34
N THR A 35 -3.00 -25.34 -29.44
CA THR A 35 -1.89 -25.02 -30.34
C THR A 35 -1.57 -23.54 -30.28
N ILE A 36 -0.28 -23.17 -30.18
CA ILE A 36 0.23 -21.82 -30.36
C ILE A 36 1.20 -21.85 -31.54
N ARG A 37 0.89 -21.12 -32.61
CA ARG A 37 1.70 -21.05 -33.81
C ARG A 37 1.94 -19.61 -34.20
N VAL A 38 3.19 -19.15 -34.11
CA VAL A 38 3.63 -17.84 -34.57
C VAL A 38 4.78 -18.00 -35.54
N THR A 39 4.69 -17.39 -36.71
CA THR A 39 5.63 -17.59 -37.83
C THR A 39 6.31 -16.29 -38.29
N GLY A 40 5.88 -15.12 -37.78
CA GLY A 40 6.49 -13.84 -38.14
C GLY A 40 7.91 -13.66 -37.60
N THR A 41 8.73 -12.88 -38.29
CA THR A 41 10.10 -12.56 -37.86
C THR A 41 10.09 -11.91 -36.49
N GLY A 42 10.92 -12.37 -35.54
CA GLY A 42 10.98 -11.82 -34.17
C GLY A 42 9.76 -12.15 -33.31
N SER A 43 8.87 -13.03 -33.78
CA SER A 43 7.69 -13.44 -33.03
C SER A 43 8.03 -14.50 -31.99
N VAL A 44 7.30 -14.50 -30.86
CA VAL A 44 7.48 -15.43 -29.75
C VAL A 44 6.13 -16.03 -29.36
N GLY A 45 6.05 -17.36 -29.33
CA GLY A 45 4.80 -18.06 -29.00
C GLY A 45 4.35 -17.86 -27.57
N ILE A 46 5.29 -17.98 -26.61
CA ILE A 46 5.03 -17.85 -25.18
C ILE A 46 6.09 -16.96 -24.56
N ILE A 47 5.67 -16.01 -23.74
CA ILE A 47 6.55 -15.13 -22.99
C ILE A 47 6.17 -15.19 -21.52
N THR A 48 7.15 -15.35 -20.65
CA THR A 48 7.01 -15.31 -19.19
C THR A 48 7.95 -14.26 -18.58
N ASP A 49 7.83 -14.01 -17.33
CA ASP A 49 8.35 -12.96 -16.44
C ASP A 49 9.68 -12.23 -16.74
N ASN A 50 10.33 -12.42 -17.85
CA ASN A 50 11.59 -11.74 -18.22
C ASN A 50 11.39 -10.64 -19.27
N ILE A 51 10.21 -10.01 -19.29
CA ILE A 51 9.93 -9.00 -20.28
C ILE A 51 10.23 -7.64 -19.70
N ASN A 52 11.05 -6.91 -20.42
CA ASN A 52 11.31 -5.51 -20.18
C ASN A 52 10.00 -4.73 -20.08
N VAL A 53 9.62 -4.37 -18.88
CA VAL A 53 8.62 -3.35 -18.69
C VAL A 53 9.29 -2.04 -19.03
N LYS A 54 8.79 -1.35 -20.01
CA LYS A 54 9.22 0.01 -20.32
C LYS A 54 8.90 0.92 -19.17
N THR A 55 9.76 1.88 -18.93
CA THR A 55 9.57 2.63 -17.72
C THR A 55 10.02 4.05 -17.75
N ASP A 56 11.12 4.37 -18.41
CA ASP A 56 11.72 5.70 -18.34
C ASP A 56 10.87 6.78 -19.00
N ASN A 57 10.08 6.41 -20.00
CA ASN A 57 9.23 7.32 -20.76
C ASN A 57 7.74 7.08 -20.54
N GLU A 58 7.38 6.25 -19.57
CA GLU A 58 5.98 5.99 -19.29
C GLU A 58 5.49 6.88 -18.17
N ASP A 59 4.27 7.34 -18.33
CA ASP A 59 3.58 8.09 -17.28
C ASP A 59 3.56 7.27 -15.96
N PRO A 60 4.19 7.77 -14.89
CA PRO A 60 4.21 7.11 -13.60
C PRO A 60 2.82 6.68 -13.10
N SER A 61 1.75 7.30 -13.61
CA SER A 61 0.37 6.94 -13.28
C SER A 61 -0.01 5.53 -13.66
N LYS A 62 0.62 4.96 -14.65
CA LYS A 62 0.33 3.61 -15.13
C LYS A 62 0.68 2.53 -14.14
N TYR A 63 1.64 2.78 -13.24
CA TYR A 63 2.04 1.80 -12.21
C TYR A 63 1.11 1.77 -11.01
N ASN A 64 0.41 2.84 -10.76
CA ASN A 64 -0.38 3.02 -9.55
C ASN A 64 -1.87 3.10 -9.77
N GLY A 65 -2.32 3.01 -11.00
CA GLY A 65 -3.75 3.06 -11.35
C GLY A 65 -4.46 4.34 -10.88
N GLY A 66 -3.69 5.35 -10.45
CA GLY A 66 -4.20 6.57 -9.85
C GLY A 66 -4.14 7.77 -10.80
N THR A 67 -4.86 8.82 -10.44
CA THR A 67 -4.73 10.13 -11.04
C THR A 67 -3.39 10.77 -10.66
N GLU A 68 -2.96 11.83 -11.35
CA GLU A 68 -1.68 12.51 -11.11
C GLU A 68 -1.44 12.91 -9.64
N GLU A 69 -2.49 13.07 -8.88
CA GLU A 69 -2.48 13.60 -7.53
C GLU A 69 -2.49 12.57 -6.41
N GLY A 70 -2.21 11.36 -6.59
CA GLY A 70 -2.30 10.46 -5.46
C GLY A 70 -1.71 9.10 -5.71
N LYS A 71 -0.79 9.07 -6.62
CA LYS A 71 -0.06 7.86 -6.94
C LYS A 71 0.74 7.45 -5.74
N ALA A 72 0.55 6.24 -5.37
CA ALA A 72 1.24 5.67 -4.26
C ALA A 72 2.73 5.65 -4.56
N ALA A 73 3.29 4.78 -5.28
CA ALA A 73 4.71 4.76 -5.58
C ALA A 73 4.93 4.53 -7.08
N ALA A 74 5.15 5.60 -7.83
CA ALA A 74 5.62 5.48 -9.19
C ALA A 74 7.14 5.23 -9.17
N ILE A 75 7.59 4.19 -9.82
CA ILE A 75 9.02 3.90 -9.94
C ILE A 75 9.48 4.06 -11.39
N LYS A 76 10.73 4.51 -11.52
CA LYS A 76 11.46 4.47 -12.78
C LYS A 76 12.16 3.12 -12.93
N TYR A 77 12.31 2.68 -14.15
CA TYR A 77 13.03 1.46 -14.44
C TYR A 77 14.52 1.60 -14.14
N VAL A 78 15.07 0.59 -13.52
CA VAL A 78 16.50 0.46 -13.32
C VAL A 78 16.95 -0.79 -14.04
N ALA A 79 17.84 -0.61 -15.01
CA ALA A 79 18.38 -1.71 -15.74
C ALA A 79 19.33 -2.54 -14.89
N SER A 80 19.21 -3.83 -14.98
CA SER A 80 20.17 -4.75 -14.40
C SER A 80 21.15 -5.23 -15.50
N GLY A 81 22.34 -4.62 -15.55
CA GLY A 81 23.48 -5.18 -16.27
C GLY A 81 23.43 -5.28 -17.80
N ASP A 82 22.50 -4.62 -18.48
CA ASP A 82 22.44 -4.56 -19.94
C ASP A 82 23.09 -3.24 -20.42
N GLU A 83 24.11 -3.33 -21.28
CA GLU A 83 24.79 -2.16 -21.88
C GLU A 83 23.87 -1.23 -22.68
N LYS A 84 22.67 -1.66 -23.02
CA LYS A 84 21.69 -0.89 -23.81
C LYS A 84 20.76 -0.02 -22.97
N THR A 85 20.81 -0.13 -21.68
CA THR A 85 19.92 0.62 -20.81
C THR A 85 20.59 1.92 -20.39
N THR A 86 20.11 2.96 -20.96
CA THR A 86 20.56 4.32 -20.69
C THR A 86 19.99 4.82 -19.37
N GLY A 87 20.84 5.10 -18.41
CA GLY A 87 20.64 6.22 -17.52
C GLY A 87 20.37 5.95 -16.04
N VAL A 88 20.18 4.74 -15.57
CA VAL A 88 20.10 4.45 -14.12
C VAL A 88 20.82 3.14 -13.82
N GLY A 89 22.08 3.10 -14.12
CA GLY A 89 22.94 1.98 -13.81
C GLY A 89 23.91 2.34 -12.69
N THR A 90 24.15 1.41 -11.81
CA THR A 90 25.19 1.49 -10.80
C THR A 90 26.54 1.26 -11.48
N THR A 91 27.50 2.15 -11.30
CA THR A 91 28.86 1.95 -11.80
C THR A 91 29.63 1.08 -10.82
N ILE A 92 30.09 -0.08 -11.28
CA ILE A 92 30.92 -1.00 -10.49
C ILE A 92 32.37 -0.88 -10.96
N THR A 93 33.27 -0.51 -10.05
CA THR A 93 34.72 -0.51 -10.31
C THR A 93 35.37 -1.55 -9.41
N VAL A 94 36.06 -2.50 -10.01
CA VAL A 94 36.78 -3.57 -9.33
C VAL A 94 38.26 -3.22 -9.25
N PRO A 95 38.87 -3.07 -8.06
CA PRO A 95 40.30 -2.83 -7.90
C PRO A 95 41.11 -4.06 -8.33
N ASP A 96 42.34 -3.82 -8.82
CA ASP A 96 43.27 -4.89 -9.19
C ASP A 96 44.02 -5.50 -7.99
N THR A 97 43.58 -5.20 -6.77
CA THR A 97 44.23 -5.68 -5.54
C THR A 97 43.78 -7.09 -5.17
N VAL A 98 44.73 -7.94 -4.79
CA VAL A 98 44.47 -9.30 -4.28
C VAL A 98 45.03 -9.40 -2.86
N PRO A 99 44.26 -9.89 -1.85
CA PRO A 99 42.86 -10.35 -1.91
C PRO A 99 41.85 -9.22 -2.06
N LEU A 100 40.80 -9.46 -2.82
CA LEU A 100 39.76 -8.48 -3.07
C LEU A 100 38.72 -8.52 -1.93
N THR A 101 38.71 -7.49 -1.11
CA THR A 101 37.77 -7.38 0.04
C THR A 101 36.64 -6.39 -0.18
N LYS A 102 36.76 -5.53 -1.17
CA LYS A 102 35.79 -4.49 -1.50
C LYS A 102 35.82 -4.14 -2.97
N ILE A 103 34.72 -3.64 -3.48
CA ILE A 103 34.61 -2.99 -4.79
C ILE A 103 34.08 -1.57 -4.59
N THR A 104 34.24 -0.72 -5.58
CA THR A 104 33.62 0.61 -5.58
C THR A 104 32.32 0.56 -6.36
N VAL A 105 31.22 0.94 -5.72
CA VAL A 105 29.87 1.01 -6.30
C VAL A 105 29.44 2.48 -6.21
N ASP A 106 29.22 3.12 -7.35
CA ASP A 106 28.91 4.56 -7.45
C ASP A 106 29.84 5.46 -6.63
N GLY A 107 31.13 5.14 -6.66
CA GLY A 107 32.15 5.88 -5.91
C GLY A 107 32.28 5.51 -4.42
N VAL A 108 31.48 4.59 -3.92
CA VAL A 108 31.51 4.16 -2.51
C VAL A 108 32.17 2.79 -2.37
N ASP A 109 33.16 2.70 -1.49
CA ASP A 109 33.81 1.43 -1.16
C ASP A 109 32.82 0.50 -0.47
N THR A 110 32.54 -0.65 -1.09
CA THR A 110 31.52 -1.61 -0.67
C THR A 110 32.17 -2.96 -0.35
N PRO A 111 32.03 -3.45 0.90
CA PRO A 111 32.53 -4.77 1.28
C PRO A 111 31.90 -5.88 0.45
N ILE A 112 32.69 -6.85 0.04
CA ILE A 112 32.25 -7.99 -0.78
C ILE A 112 31.85 -9.16 0.13
N PHE A 113 30.74 -9.81 -0.21
CA PHE A 113 30.44 -11.17 0.20
C PHE A 113 30.89 -12.12 -0.93
N ASP A 114 31.93 -12.93 -0.65
CA ASP A 114 32.46 -13.89 -1.60
C ASP A 114 31.75 -15.25 -1.43
N VAL A 115 30.88 -15.58 -2.38
CA VAL A 115 30.02 -16.77 -2.31
C VAL A 115 30.85 -18.05 -2.17
N GLU A 116 31.95 -18.16 -2.89
CA GLU A 116 32.80 -19.36 -2.88
C GLU A 116 33.59 -19.53 -1.57
N SER A 117 33.73 -18.46 -0.77
CA SER A 117 34.45 -18.47 0.50
C SER A 117 33.53 -18.42 1.70
N ASP A 118 32.46 -17.63 1.61
CA ASP A 118 31.61 -17.24 2.74
C ASP A 118 30.35 -18.09 2.85
N ALA A 119 29.90 -18.71 1.75
CA ALA A 119 28.80 -19.65 1.76
C ALA A 119 29.26 -21.07 2.13
N ALA A 120 28.51 -21.75 2.96
CA ALA A 120 28.75 -23.16 3.28
C ALA A 120 28.33 -24.01 2.07
N ALA A 121 29.27 -24.35 1.20
CA ALA A 121 29.02 -25.11 -0.02
C ALA A 121 28.54 -26.53 0.29
N VAL A 122 27.28 -26.79 0.02
CA VAL A 122 26.72 -28.15 -0.08
C VAL A 122 26.26 -28.32 -1.53
N GLY A 123 27.01 -29.04 -2.32
CA GLY A 123 26.70 -29.21 -3.75
C GLY A 123 25.44 -30.05 -3.96
N ASP A 124 24.33 -29.36 -4.22
CA ASP A 124 23.09 -29.95 -4.71
C ASP A 124 22.82 -29.45 -6.13
N TRP A 125 23.18 -30.26 -7.11
CA TRP A 125 23.07 -29.89 -8.51
C TRP A 125 21.67 -30.20 -9.06
N ALA A 126 21.08 -29.28 -9.76
CA ALA A 126 19.86 -29.48 -10.53
C ALA A 126 20.10 -30.52 -11.65
N LYS A 127 19.07 -31.25 -12.06
CA LYS A 127 19.18 -32.21 -13.18
C LYS A 127 19.53 -31.48 -14.47
N ASN A 128 20.46 -32.07 -15.23
CA ASN A 128 20.85 -31.52 -16.53
C ASN A 128 19.71 -31.65 -17.52
N ILE A 129 19.62 -30.63 -18.37
CA ILE A 129 18.82 -30.68 -19.58
C ILE A 129 19.78 -30.92 -20.74
N THR A 130 19.46 -31.93 -21.56
CA THR A 130 20.31 -32.33 -22.66
C THR A 130 19.59 -32.09 -23.99
N VAL A 131 20.25 -31.37 -24.88
CA VAL A 131 19.88 -31.28 -26.28
C VAL A 131 20.57 -32.39 -27.04
N SER A 132 19.82 -33.39 -27.46
CA SER A 132 20.38 -34.58 -28.16
C SER A 132 20.58 -34.29 -29.64
N SER A 133 21.74 -34.72 -30.18
CA SER A 133 22.03 -34.62 -31.62
C SER A 133 21.08 -35.47 -32.49
N SER A 134 20.48 -36.53 -31.94
CA SER A 134 19.50 -37.35 -32.67
C SER A 134 18.19 -36.63 -32.96
N ILE A 135 17.97 -35.49 -32.35
CA ILE A 135 16.77 -34.68 -32.52
C ILE A 135 16.81 -33.87 -33.83
N GLN A 136 17.97 -33.73 -34.47
CA GLN A 136 18.12 -32.92 -35.71
C GLN A 136 17.43 -33.53 -36.95
N THR A 137 17.06 -34.79 -36.92
CA THR A 137 16.60 -35.54 -38.08
C THR A 137 15.10 -35.84 -38.10
N GLY A 138 14.35 -35.50 -37.06
CA GLY A 138 12.96 -35.96 -37.00
C GLY A 138 12.01 -35.22 -36.09
N GLY A 139 11.90 -33.91 -36.21
CA GLY A 139 10.93 -33.14 -35.44
C GLY A 139 11.31 -32.96 -33.99
N THR A 140 12.10 -31.98 -33.74
CA THR A 140 12.74 -31.72 -32.47
C THR A 140 11.97 -30.73 -31.62
N ARG A 141 12.04 -30.93 -30.33
CA ARG A 141 11.40 -30.13 -29.33
C ARG A 141 12.42 -29.24 -28.64
N ILE A 142 12.12 -27.94 -28.64
CA ILE A 142 12.90 -26.96 -27.91
C ILE A 142 12.33 -26.85 -26.50
N ILE A 143 13.21 -26.97 -25.53
CA ILE A 143 12.83 -26.79 -24.13
C ILE A 143 13.04 -25.33 -23.75
N ASP A 144 11.95 -24.58 -23.64
CA ASP A 144 11.93 -23.35 -22.89
C ASP A 144 11.67 -23.72 -21.42
N LEU A 145 12.71 -23.61 -20.61
CA LEU A 145 12.67 -23.96 -19.19
C LEU A 145 11.88 -22.97 -18.36
N SER A 146 11.59 -21.81 -18.89
CA SER A 146 10.89 -20.75 -18.17
C SER A 146 9.40 -21.04 -18.01
N VAL A 147 8.83 -21.89 -18.87
CA VAL A 147 7.39 -22.19 -18.85
C VAL A 147 7.15 -23.64 -18.44
N LYS A 148 6.55 -23.80 -17.26
CA LYS A 148 6.17 -25.10 -16.72
C LYS A 148 4.68 -25.14 -16.42
N ASN A 149 4.06 -26.31 -16.58
CA ASN A 149 2.71 -26.54 -16.09
C ASN A 149 2.71 -26.76 -14.56
N GLU A 150 1.55 -26.96 -13.98
CA GLU A 150 1.37 -27.19 -12.54
C GLU A 150 2.12 -28.42 -12.00
N TRP A 151 2.49 -29.38 -12.87
CA TRP A 151 3.26 -30.57 -12.52
C TRP A 151 4.77 -30.41 -12.77
N GLY A 152 5.22 -29.20 -13.14
CA GLY A 152 6.62 -28.91 -13.43
C GLY A 152 7.10 -29.36 -14.81
N ASN A 153 6.22 -29.82 -15.69
CA ASN A 153 6.56 -30.20 -17.06
C ASN A 153 6.58 -28.98 -17.99
N PRO A 154 7.48 -28.92 -18.97
CA PRO A 154 7.50 -27.83 -19.94
C PRO A 154 6.21 -27.75 -20.76
N VAL A 155 5.62 -26.57 -20.86
CA VAL A 155 4.38 -26.33 -21.62
C VAL A 155 4.61 -26.37 -23.13
N TRP A 156 5.85 -26.21 -23.57
CA TRP A 156 6.26 -26.22 -24.98
C TRP A 156 5.92 -27.51 -25.72
N GLU A 157 5.77 -28.64 -25.04
CA GLU A 157 5.42 -29.91 -25.68
C GLU A 157 4.16 -29.85 -26.52
N HIS A 158 3.27 -28.96 -26.15
CA HIS A 158 2.00 -28.77 -26.86
C HIS A 158 1.99 -27.52 -27.77
N ALA A 159 2.98 -26.63 -27.63
CA ALA A 159 3.02 -25.35 -28.31
C ALA A 159 3.97 -25.29 -29.51
N TYR A 160 5.08 -26.02 -29.46
CA TYR A 160 6.12 -25.92 -30.48
C TYR A 160 6.47 -27.30 -31.07
N LYS A 161 6.44 -27.35 -32.37
CA LYS A 161 7.02 -28.45 -33.18
C LYS A 161 8.15 -27.97 -34.07
N ASP A 162 8.74 -26.82 -33.73
CA ASP A 162 9.79 -26.24 -34.56
C ASP A 162 11.10 -27.07 -34.39
N PRO A 163 11.83 -27.27 -35.48
CA PRO A 163 13.07 -28.03 -35.41
C PRO A 163 14.12 -27.24 -34.61
N LEU A 164 14.98 -27.91 -33.84
CA LEU A 164 16.10 -27.33 -33.10
C LEU A 164 17.01 -26.44 -33.97
N SER A 165 17.02 -26.71 -35.28
CA SER A 165 17.74 -25.91 -36.24
C SER A 165 17.28 -24.43 -36.31
N GLU A 166 16.11 -24.13 -35.76
CA GLU A 166 15.57 -22.77 -35.72
C GLU A 166 15.84 -22.04 -34.41
N VAL A 167 16.43 -22.66 -33.40
CA VAL A 167 16.80 -21.99 -32.14
C VAL A 167 17.94 -21.01 -32.35
N THR A 168 17.65 -19.73 -32.14
CA THR A 168 18.63 -18.65 -32.28
C THR A 168 19.15 -18.11 -30.96
N SER A 169 18.42 -18.32 -29.86
CA SER A 169 18.85 -17.88 -28.52
C SER A 169 18.35 -18.83 -27.43
N ILE A 170 19.12 -18.96 -26.36
CA ILE A 170 18.77 -19.69 -25.14
C ILE A 170 19.11 -18.86 -23.91
N GLY A 171 18.36 -19.07 -22.81
CA GLY A 171 18.66 -18.54 -21.48
C GLY A 171 19.03 -19.66 -20.52
N MET A 172 20.03 -19.43 -19.67
CA MET A 172 20.42 -20.34 -18.60
C MET A 172 20.46 -19.58 -17.27
N TYR A 173 19.86 -20.18 -16.24
CA TYR A 173 19.84 -19.60 -14.90
C TYR A 173 21.03 -20.11 -14.08
N VAL A 174 21.68 -19.20 -13.36
CA VAL A 174 22.82 -19.48 -12.48
C VAL A 174 22.40 -19.16 -11.05
N ASP A 175 22.22 -20.21 -10.23
CA ASP A 175 21.98 -20.06 -8.79
C ASP A 175 23.24 -19.55 -8.10
N THR A 176 23.11 -18.47 -7.36
CA THR A 176 24.23 -17.78 -6.71
C THR A 176 24.35 -18.12 -5.22
N SER A 177 23.54 -19.04 -4.69
CA SER A 177 23.54 -19.34 -3.25
C SER A 177 24.86 -19.91 -2.74
N GLY A 178 25.62 -20.58 -3.58
CA GLY A 178 26.78 -21.37 -3.16
C GLY A 178 26.44 -22.64 -2.39
N VAL A 179 25.14 -22.87 -2.17
CA VAL A 179 24.61 -24.07 -1.47
C VAL A 179 23.91 -24.99 -2.45
N ARG A 180 23.19 -24.44 -3.40
CA ARG A 180 22.59 -25.16 -4.52
C ARG A 180 23.25 -24.69 -5.81
N TYR A 181 23.31 -25.58 -6.79
CA TYR A 181 23.90 -25.27 -8.07
C TYR A 181 22.92 -25.61 -9.20
N THR A 182 22.88 -24.76 -10.21
CA THR A 182 22.22 -25.06 -11.47
C THR A 182 23.23 -25.60 -12.47
N ASN A 183 22.76 -26.47 -13.36
CA ASN A 183 23.57 -26.98 -14.46
C ASN A 183 23.24 -26.22 -15.75
N PRO A 184 24.24 -26.02 -16.61
CA PRO A 184 23.99 -25.52 -17.96
C PRO A 184 23.20 -26.55 -18.78
N ILE A 185 22.58 -26.08 -19.85
CA ILE A 185 22.02 -26.96 -20.88
C ILE A 185 23.17 -27.71 -21.55
N ASP A 186 23.11 -29.03 -21.52
CA ASP A 186 24.10 -29.87 -22.21
C ASP A 186 23.69 -30.06 -23.69
N GLY A 187 24.70 -30.19 -24.58
CA GLY A 187 24.43 -30.38 -26.00
C GLY A 187 24.12 -29.10 -26.78
N ILE A 188 24.43 -27.91 -26.27
CA ILE A 188 24.19 -26.62 -26.97
C ILE A 188 24.91 -26.56 -28.33
N GLN A 189 25.99 -27.33 -28.53
CA GLN A 189 26.66 -27.43 -29.82
C GLN A 189 25.79 -28.07 -30.91
N ASN A 190 24.70 -28.74 -30.54
CA ASN A 190 23.73 -29.32 -31.45
C ASN A 190 22.70 -28.32 -31.99
N LEU A 191 22.81 -27.03 -31.61
CA LEU A 191 21.95 -25.92 -32.04
C LEU A 191 22.64 -25.10 -33.12
N PRO A 192 22.52 -25.43 -34.41
CA PRO A 192 23.37 -24.84 -35.47
C PRO A 192 23.14 -23.34 -35.73
N LYS A 193 21.97 -22.82 -35.39
CA LYS A 193 21.63 -21.40 -35.55
C LYS A 193 21.72 -20.61 -34.25
N LEU A 194 22.23 -21.20 -33.18
CA LEU A 194 22.37 -20.52 -31.90
C LEU A 194 23.34 -19.36 -32.01
N GLY A 195 22.82 -18.15 -31.93
CA GLY A 195 23.59 -16.89 -32.02
C GLY A 195 23.70 -16.13 -30.70
N LYS A 196 22.93 -16.53 -29.68
CA LYS A 196 22.88 -15.81 -28.41
C LYS A 196 22.64 -16.77 -27.25
N VAL A 197 23.40 -16.56 -26.17
CA VAL A 197 23.20 -17.22 -24.88
C VAL A 197 23.11 -16.16 -23.79
N ASP A 198 22.02 -16.13 -23.04
CA ASP A 198 21.84 -15.26 -21.89
C ASP A 198 22.03 -16.06 -20.60
N LEU A 199 22.97 -15.65 -19.76
CA LEU A 199 23.18 -16.20 -18.42
C LEU A 199 22.53 -15.27 -17.40
N TYR A 200 21.53 -15.78 -16.70
CA TYR A 200 20.79 -15.05 -15.66
C TYR A 200 21.30 -15.41 -14.28
N PHE A 201 21.97 -14.50 -13.60
CA PHE A 201 22.45 -14.67 -12.24
C PHE A 201 21.35 -14.31 -11.24
N GLY A 202 20.96 -15.29 -10.42
CA GLY A 202 19.92 -15.11 -9.42
C GLY A 202 20.37 -14.33 -8.19
N PRO A 203 19.44 -13.87 -7.34
CA PRO A 203 19.74 -13.14 -6.12
C PRO A 203 19.94 -14.03 -4.88
N GLU A 204 20.08 -15.36 -5.01
CA GLU A 204 20.03 -16.31 -3.88
C GLU A 204 21.10 -16.05 -2.82
N ALA A 205 22.29 -15.55 -3.22
CA ALA A 205 23.34 -15.16 -2.27
C ALA A 205 22.84 -14.16 -1.24
N THR A 206 21.87 -13.29 -1.61
CA THR A 206 21.30 -12.30 -0.71
C THR A 206 20.57 -12.90 0.49
N LEU A 207 20.19 -14.16 0.45
CA LEU A 207 19.57 -14.85 1.59
C LEU A 207 20.51 -14.93 2.79
N TYR A 208 21.82 -14.92 2.54
CA TYR A 208 22.84 -15.16 3.55
C TYR A 208 23.61 -13.88 3.96
N THR A 209 23.41 -12.78 3.27
CA THR A 209 24.15 -11.55 3.53
C THR A 209 23.29 -10.30 3.35
N ASN A 210 23.67 -9.20 4.00
CA ASN A 210 23.19 -7.84 3.73
C ASN A 210 24.22 -7.02 2.95
N SER A 211 25.30 -7.65 2.49
CA SER A 211 26.26 -6.95 1.66
C SER A 211 25.59 -6.42 0.40
N LYS A 212 25.96 -5.22 0.00
CA LYS A 212 25.54 -4.60 -1.26
C LYS A 212 26.40 -5.02 -2.44
N ALA A 213 27.42 -5.85 -2.21
CA ALA A 213 28.28 -6.39 -3.24
C ALA A 213 28.52 -7.89 -3.02
N ILE A 214 28.33 -8.68 -4.05
CA ILE A 214 28.50 -10.14 -4.06
C ILE A 214 29.51 -10.48 -5.14
N ARG A 215 30.43 -11.38 -4.84
CA ARG A 215 31.41 -11.93 -5.78
C ARG A 215 31.20 -13.44 -5.93
N ILE A 216 31.28 -13.91 -7.15
CA ILE A 216 31.37 -15.32 -7.50
C ILE A 216 32.56 -15.46 -8.44
N GLY A 217 33.46 -16.38 -8.17
CA GLY A 217 34.58 -16.51 -9.10
C GLY A 217 35.72 -17.39 -8.64
N ASP A 218 36.68 -17.48 -9.52
CA ASP A 218 37.91 -18.25 -9.30
C ASP A 218 38.66 -17.72 -8.07
N LYS A 219 39.23 -18.64 -7.30
CA LYS A 219 40.10 -18.32 -6.17
C LYS A 219 41.55 -18.41 -6.60
N VAL A 220 42.31 -17.39 -6.22
CA VAL A 220 43.78 -17.38 -6.44
C VAL A 220 44.42 -17.45 -5.06
N ASP A 221 45.25 -18.48 -4.83
CA ASP A 221 45.99 -18.62 -3.59
C ASP A 221 47.22 -17.69 -3.56
N VAL A 222 47.90 -17.63 -2.41
CA VAL A 222 49.09 -16.80 -2.20
C VAL A 222 50.27 -17.17 -3.13
N ASN A 223 50.22 -18.36 -3.73
CA ASN A 223 51.25 -18.84 -4.66
C ASN A 223 50.86 -18.63 -6.13
N GLY A 224 49.68 -18.00 -6.38
CA GLY A 224 49.18 -17.78 -7.72
C GLY A 224 48.44 -18.98 -8.32
N ASN A 225 48.14 -20.04 -7.55
CA ASN A 225 47.38 -21.17 -8.08
C ASN A 225 45.89 -20.78 -8.14
N VAL A 226 45.28 -21.10 -9.27
CA VAL A 226 43.87 -20.80 -9.53
C VAL A 226 43.02 -22.02 -9.25
N THR A 227 42.10 -21.89 -8.30
CA THR A 227 41.01 -22.85 -8.09
C THR A 227 39.77 -22.33 -8.80
N LYS A 228 39.27 -23.08 -9.78
CA LYS A 228 38.10 -22.68 -10.56
C LYS A 228 36.83 -22.66 -9.70
N SER A 229 36.00 -21.67 -9.95
CA SER A 229 34.68 -21.54 -9.33
C SER A 229 33.81 -22.77 -9.59
N ASN A 230 33.22 -23.32 -8.54
CA ASN A 230 32.27 -24.42 -8.67
C ASN A 230 30.99 -24.00 -9.40
N ILE A 231 30.60 -22.73 -9.27
CA ILE A 231 29.40 -22.17 -9.90
C ILE A 231 29.65 -21.91 -11.40
N LEU A 232 30.78 -21.27 -11.74
CA LEU A 232 31.04 -20.82 -13.11
C LEU A 232 31.61 -21.90 -14.02
N LYS A 233 32.40 -22.85 -13.47
CA LYS A 233 33.08 -23.86 -14.27
C LYS A 233 32.15 -24.67 -15.16
N PRO A 234 31.00 -25.24 -14.69
CA PRO A 234 30.10 -26.01 -15.55
C PRO A 234 29.57 -25.17 -16.74
N PHE A 235 29.26 -23.90 -16.49
CA PHE A 235 28.79 -23.00 -17.54
C PHE A 235 29.90 -22.69 -18.54
N ASN A 236 31.13 -22.43 -18.10
CA ASN A 236 32.28 -22.24 -18.98
C ASN A 236 32.52 -23.49 -19.84
N ASP A 237 32.45 -24.68 -19.25
CA ASP A 237 32.61 -25.94 -19.97
C ASP A 237 31.53 -26.12 -21.07
N ALA A 238 30.30 -25.69 -20.81
CA ALA A 238 29.23 -25.66 -21.82
C ALA A 238 29.46 -24.58 -22.89
N LEU A 239 29.75 -23.37 -22.46
CA LEU A 239 29.96 -22.23 -23.36
C LEU A 239 31.15 -22.41 -24.29
N SER A 240 32.19 -23.17 -23.89
CA SER A 240 33.33 -23.51 -24.73
C SER A 240 32.96 -24.34 -25.98
N ARG A 241 31.78 -24.96 -25.97
CA ARG A 241 31.25 -25.75 -27.07
C ARG A 241 30.27 -25.01 -27.97
N LEU A 242 30.07 -23.71 -27.76
CA LEU A 242 29.14 -22.89 -28.55
C LEU A 242 29.52 -22.89 -30.03
N PRO A 243 28.55 -22.83 -30.95
CA PRO A 243 28.81 -22.55 -32.35
C PRO A 243 29.55 -21.23 -32.51
N GLY A 244 30.45 -21.19 -33.49
CA GLY A 244 31.24 -19.97 -33.74
C GLY A 244 30.36 -18.75 -34.00
N GLY A 245 30.64 -17.64 -33.30
CA GLY A 245 29.92 -16.38 -33.46
C GLY A 245 28.75 -16.18 -32.51
N ALA A 246 28.40 -17.15 -31.67
CA ALA A 246 27.37 -16.96 -30.64
C ALA A 246 27.86 -15.96 -29.57
N LYS A 247 26.98 -15.03 -29.23
CA LYS A 247 27.25 -14.03 -28.17
C LYS A 247 26.75 -14.53 -26.83
N VAL A 248 27.55 -14.32 -25.79
CA VAL A 248 27.17 -14.61 -24.41
C VAL A 248 26.89 -13.29 -23.70
N ASN A 249 25.71 -13.15 -23.14
CA ASN A 249 25.36 -12.02 -22.29
C ASN A 249 25.24 -12.51 -20.84
N VAL A 250 25.65 -11.64 -19.92
CA VAL A 250 25.53 -11.88 -18.48
C VAL A 250 24.52 -10.87 -17.93
N LEU A 251 23.45 -11.37 -17.34
CA LEU A 251 22.31 -10.60 -16.91
C LEU A 251 21.97 -10.93 -15.45
N SER A 252 21.42 -9.97 -14.74
CA SER A 252 20.82 -10.21 -13.43
C SER A 252 19.38 -10.72 -13.61
N ALA A 253 19.01 -11.75 -12.86
CA ALA A 253 17.62 -12.20 -12.74
C ALA A 253 16.80 -11.32 -11.80
N SER A 254 17.45 -10.42 -11.06
CA SER A 254 16.81 -9.54 -10.08
C SER A 254 16.74 -8.09 -10.58
N LEU A 255 15.58 -7.48 -10.46
CA LEU A 255 15.36 -6.05 -10.72
C LEU A 255 16.25 -5.15 -9.82
N THR A 256 16.52 -5.60 -8.60
CA THR A 256 17.22 -4.80 -7.57
C THR A 256 18.72 -5.07 -7.50
N TRP A 257 19.27 -5.85 -8.45
CA TRP A 257 20.70 -6.17 -8.52
C TRP A 257 21.22 -6.04 -9.93
N GLN A 258 22.46 -5.56 -10.06
CA GLN A 258 23.21 -5.50 -11.30
C GLN A 258 24.33 -6.52 -11.32
N VAL A 259 24.79 -6.91 -12.50
CA VAL A 259 25.86 -7.89 -12.70
C VAL A 259 26.94 -7.31 -13.60
N LEU A 260 28.20 -7.52 -13.23
CA LEU A 260 29.38 -7.28 -14.02
C LEU A 260 30.20 -8.56 -14.13
N ALA A 261 30.52 -9.00 -15.35
CA ALA A 261 31.36 -10.16 -15.61
C ALA A 261 32.80 -9.73 -15.92
N LYS A 262 33.78 -10.48 -15.39
CA LYS A 262 35.15 -10.47 -15.85
C LYS A 262 35.46 -11.75 -16.59
N LEU A 263 36.14 -11.63 -17.72
CA LEU A 263 36.61 -12.75 -18.52
C LEU A 263 38.11 -12.97 -18.27
N ASP A 264 38.55 -14.23 -18.36
CA ASP A 264 39.96 -14.57 -18.37
C ASP A 264 40.55 -14.42 -19.78
N SER A 265 41.86 -14.72 -19.92
CA SER A 265 42.56 -14.66 -21.20
C SER A 265 42.00 -15.59 -22.29
N ASN A 266 41.18 -16.55 -21.92
CA ASN A 266 40.53 -17.49 -22.81
C ASN A 266 39.05 -17.13 -23.11
N ASN A 267 38.63 -15.91 -22.76
CA ASN A 267 37.25 -15.43 -22.84
C ASN A 267 36.24 -16.27 -22.02
N GLN A 268 36.69 -16.91 -20.94
CA GLN A 268 35.85 -17.61 -20.00
C GLN A 268 35.52 -16.71 -18.82
N LEU A 269 34.34 -16.93 -18.23
CA LEU A 269 33.91 -16.21 -17.03
C LEU A 269 34.84 -16.57 -15.87
N SER A 270 35.65 -15.65 -15.42
CA SER A 270 36.55 -15.81 -14.26
C SER A 270 35.93 -15.30 -12.97
N GLU A 271 35.25 -14.18 -13.05
CA GLU A 271 34.60 -13.54 -11.91
C GLU A 271 33.31 -12.87 -12.32
N ILE A 272 32.32 -12.94 -11.44
CA ILE A 272 31.06 -12.23 -11.52
C ILE A 272 30.92 -11.36 -10.26
N TYR A 273 30.61 -10.10 -10.47
CA TYR A 273 30.29 -9.15 -9.42
C TYR A 273 28.83 -8.75 -9.53
N MET A 274 28.09 -8.90 -8.44
CA MET A 274 26.74 -8.38 -8.33
C MET A 274 26.71 -7.20 -7.37
N SER A 275 26.00 -6.14 -7.72
CA SER A 275 25.84 -4.96 -6.91
C SER A 275 24.37 -4.65 -6.68
N LYS A 276 24.02 -4.34 -5.43
CA LYS A 276 22.70 -3.88 -5.07
C LYS A 276 22.39 -2.54 -5.73
N VAL A 277 21.30 -2.47 -6.46
CA VAL A 277 20.73 -1.21 -6.92
C VAL A 277 20.05 -0.54 -5.72
N PRO A 278 20.43 0.67 -5.32
CA PRO A 278 19.78 1.35 -4.21
C PRO A 278 18.29 1.58 -4.49
N TYR A 279 17.45 1.42 -3.48
CA TYR A 279 16.00 1.61 -3.65
C TYR A 279 15.62 3.03 -4.05
N HIS A 280 16.39 4.04 -3.61
CA HIS A 280 16.15 5.43 -4.01
C HIS A 280 16.33 5.65 -5.53
N SER A 281 17.12 4.81 -6.21
CA SER A 281 17.27 4.88 -7.66
C SER A 281 15.98 4.57 -8.43
N PHE A 282 15.03 3.89 -7.79
CA PHE A 282 13.71 3.61 -8.37
C PHE A 282 12.70 4.75 -8.18
N ALA A 283 13.01 5.73 -7.35
CA ALA A 283 12.15 6.89 -7.13
C ALA A 283 12.42 7.98 -8.16
N TYR A 284 11.38 8.68 -8.61
CA TYR A 284 11.54 9.90 -9.41
C TYR A 284 12.01 11.05 -8.51
N ASP A 285 12.94 11.85 -8.98
CA ASP A 285 13.57 12.93 -8.22
C ASP A 285 12.58 14.03 -7.80
N ASN A 286 11.47 14.16 -8.50
CA ASN A 286 10.40 15.10 -8.18
C ASN A 286 9.45 14.58 -7.08
N ASP A 287 9.46 13.30 -6.74
CA ASP A 287 8.72 12.74 -5.60
C ASP A 287 9.63 12.63 -4.36
N LYS A 288 9.85 13.74 -3.69
CA LYS A 288 10.69 13.82 -2.49
C LYS A 288 10.24 12.86 -1.38
N SER A 289 8.94 12.63 -1.26
CA SER A 289 8.41 11.72 -0.25
C SER A 289 8.80 10.27 -0.56
N LEU A 290 8.71 9.84 -1.82
CA LEU A 290 9.15 8.52 -2.24
C LEU A 290 10.68 8.37 -2.13
N VAL A 291 11.44 9.38 -2.53
CA VAL A 291 12.91 9.40 -2.38
C VAL A 291 13.29 9.22 -0.91
N ASN A 292 12.69 9.97 0.01
CA ASN A 292 12.97 9.84 1.43
C ASN A 292 12.57 8.46 1.97
N PHE A 293 11.42 7.92 1.56
CA PHE A 293 11.00 6.57 1.94
C PHE A 293 12.00 5.51 1.46
N THR A 294 12.42 5.56 0.20
CA THR A 294 13.37 4.60 -0.36
C THR A 294 14.77 4.72 0.24
N ASN A 295 15.21 5.94 0.61
CA ASN A 295 16.41 6.14 1.42
C ASN A 295 16.30 5.48 2.82
N ASN A 296 15.11 5.53 3.44
CA ASN A 296 14.87 4.78 4.66
C ASN A 296 15.05 3.27 4.44
N LEU A 297 14.53 2.72 3.33
CA LEU A 297 14.69 1.30 2.98
C LEU A 297 16.16 0.92 2.77
N ASP A 298 16.93 1.75 2.03
CA ASP A 298 18.36 1.52 1.80
C ASP A 298 19.15 1.49 3.11
N ASN A 299 18.76 2.32 4.06
CA ASN A 299 19.36 2.40 5.39
C ASN A 299 19.02 1.17 6.25
N ILE A 300 17.76 0.75 6.27
CA ILE A 300 17.33 -0.45 6.99
C ILE A 300 17.92 -1.71 6.38
N TYR A 301 18.13 -1.77 5.06
CA TYR A 301 18.77 -2.91 4.40
C TYR A 301 20.14 -3.24 5.01
N GLU A 302 20.94 -2.22 5.34
CA GLU A 302 22.28 -2.39 5.89
C GLU A 302 22.28 -3.00 7.30
N ILE A 303 21.27 -2.66 8.10
CA ILE A 303 21.20 -3.00 9.53
C ILE A 303 20.24 -4.12 9.87
N ALA A 304 19.49 -4.61 8.88
CA ALA A 304 18.52 -5.69 9.08
C ALA A 304 19.20 -6.96 9.59
N ARG A 305 18.66 -7.56 10.65
CA ARG A 305 19.16 -8.84 11.16
C ARG A 305 18.72 -9.97 10.24
N GLN A 306 19.54 -11.01 10.08
CA GLN A 306 19.28 -12.13 9.18
C GLN A 306 17.93 -12.82 9.44
N GLU A 307 17.48 -12.91 10.68
CA GLU A 307 16.22 -13.55 11.07
C GLU A 307 15.05 -12.57 11.24
N SER A 308 15.22 -11.30 10.87
CA SER A 308 14.18 -10.28 11.04
C SER A 308 13.14 -10.30 9.93
N ALA A 309 11.97 -9.73 10.22
CA ALA A 309 10.92 -9.53 9.20
C ALA A 309 11.40 -8.59 8.08
N GLU A 310 12.23 -7.61 8.40
CA GLU A 310 12.84 -6.69 7.44
C GLU A 310 13.70 -7.48 6.44
N LYS A 311 14.50 -8.45 6.90
CA LYS A 311 15.29 -9.31 6.02
C LYS A 311 14.40 -10.14 5.09
N VAL A 312 13.31 -10.70 5.61
CA VAL A 312 12.34 -11.43 4.79
C VAL A 312 11.75 -10.51 3.70
N ILE A 313 11.40 -9.28 4.06
CA ILE A 313 10.91 -8.28 3.10
C ILE A 313 11.97 -8.01 2.02
N PHE A 314 13.20 -7.74 2.39
CA PHE A 314 14.27 -7.47 1.43
C PHE A 314 14.57 -8.67 0.53
N ASN A 315 14.53 -9.90 1.05
CA ASN A 315 14.69 -11.09 0.24
C ASN A 315 13.58 -11.21 -0.82
N LYS A 316 12.33 -10.85 -0.46
CA LYS A 316 11.23 -10.81 -1.43
C LYS A 316 11.40 -9.71 -2.47
N LEU A 317 11.87 -8.53 -2.09
CA LEU A 317 12.18 -7.46 -3.04
C LEU A 317 13.35 -7.83 -3.96
N ASN A 318 14.35 -8.53 -3.44
CA ASN A 318 15.48 -9.02 -4.22
C ASN A 318 15.08 -10.13 -5.21
N SER A 319 14.02 -10.88 -4.93
CA SER A 319 13.54 -11.93 -5.83
C SER A 319 12.68 -11.41 -7.00
N LEU A 320 12.39 -10.12 -7.05
CA LEU A 320 11.64 -9.53 -8.16
C LEU A 320 12.47 -9.53 -9.44
N GLY A 321 11.90 -10.04 -10.52
CA GLY A 321 12.50 -10.05 -11.84
C GLY A 321 12.40 -8.70 -12.55
N ASN A 322 13.15 -8.55 -13.64
CA ASN A 322 13.23 -7.31 -14.40
C ASN A 322 11.88 -6.79 -14.95
N GLY A 323 10.89 -7.68 -15.14
CA GLY A 323 9.53 -7.31 -15.56
C GLY A 323 8.59 -6.90 -14.42
N GLU A 324 9.02 -6.97 -13.17
CA GLU A 324 8.15 -6.84 -11.99
C GLU A 324 8.26 -5.46 -11.29
N GLY A 325 8.67 -4.42 -12.02
CA GLY A 325 8.78 -3.06 -11.47
C GLY A 325 7.50 -2.55 -10.81
N HIS A 326 6.34 -2.87 -11.36
CA HIS A 326 5.05 -2.48 -10.78
C HIS A 326 4.76 -3.20 -9.43
N ILE A 327 5.28 -4.42 -9.21
CA ILE A 327 5.18 -5.11 -7.93
C ILE A 327 6.08 -4.41 -6.89
N LEU A 328 7.27 -3.97 -7.30
CA LEU A 328 8.14 -3.16 -6.44
C LEU A 328 7.45 -1.85 -6.05
N ALA A 329 6.82 -1.16 -7.02
CA ALA A 329 6.05 0.06 -6.75
C ALA A 329 4.91 -0.19 -5.76
N GLN A 330 4.15 -1.27 -5.96
CA GLN A 330 3.07 -1.66 -5.04
C GLN A 330 3.61 -1.98 -3.63
N ALA A 331 4.76 -2.66 -3.53
CA ALA A 331 5.38 -2.95 -2.24
C ALA A 331 5.79 -1.67 -1.51
N PHE A 332 6.40 -0.70 -2.22
CA PHE A 332 6.73 0.60 -1.65
C PHE A 332 5.48 1.33 -1.15
N ASP A 333 4.43 1.34 -1.94
CA ASP A 333 3.16 1.94 -1.58
C ASP A 333 2.57 1.33 -0.31
N GLN A 334 2.48 0.03 -0.25
CA GLN A 334 1.94 -0.70 0.89
C GLN A 334 2.73 -0.46 2.19
N MET A 335 4.05 -0.31 2.09
CA MET A 335 4.92 -0.06 3.24
C MET A 335 4.87 1.39 3.76
N ARG A 336 4.54 2.37 2.92
CA ARG A 336 4.52 3.80 3.30
C ARG A 336 3.49 4.16 4.36
N GLY A 337 2.49 3.32 4.61
CA GLY A 337 1.53 3.53 5.69
C GLY A 337 0.49 4.62 5.40
N HIS A 338 -0.10 4.63 4.22
CA HIS A 338 -1.11 5.62 3.77
C HIS A 338 -2.31 5.78 4.72
N ILE A 339 -2.61 4.77 5.53
CA ILE A 339 -3.65 4.86 6.56
C ILE A 339 -3.40 6.00 7.56
N TYR A 340 -2.16 6.43 7.72
CA TYR A 340 -1.81 7.56 8.61
C TYR A 340 -2.07 8.93 7.98
N GLY A 341 -2.32 9.02 6.67
CA GLY A 341 -2.70 10.27 6.02
C GLY A 341 -4.02 10.87 6.54
N GLY A 342 -4.98 10.04 6.94
CA GLY A 342 -6.30 10.47 7.41
C GLY A 342 -6.50 10.41 8.94
N VAL A 343 -5.45 10.47 9.76
CA VAL A 343 -5.56 10.41 11.23
C VAL A 343 -6.43 11.54 11.76
N GLN A 344 -6.18 12.78 11.34
CA GLN A 344 -6.91 13.97 11.76
C GLN A 344 -8.41 13.85 11.42
N GLN A 345 -8.74 13.38 10.23
CA GLN A 345 -10.12 13.20 9.78
C GLN A 345 -10.86 12.15 10.61
N ARG A 346 -10.21 11.04 10.97
CA ARG A 346 -10.83 10.00 11.79
C ARG A 346 -11.06 10.44 13.22
N ILE A 347 -10.11 11.16 13.82
CA ILE A 347 -10.28 11.78 15.16
C ILE A 347 -11.45 12.75 15.12
N LYS A 348 -11.50 13.62 14.11
CA LYS A 348 -12.61 14.55 13.90
C LYS A 348 -13.95 13.84 13.72
N SER A 349 -13.99 12.78 12.92
CA SER A 349 -15.19 11.97 12.71
C SER A 349 -15.72 11.38 14.04
N THR A 350 -14.83 10.83 14.86
CA THR A 350 -15.19 10.29 16.20
C THR A 350 -15.69 11.40 17.13
N SER A 351 -15.04 12.57 17.12
CA SER A 351 -15.48 13.75 17.86
C SER A 351 -16.86 14.25 17.39
N ASP A 352 -17.11 14.25 16.08
CA ASP A 352 -18.38 14.69 15.49
C ASP A 352 -19.53 13.71 15.81
N ILE A 353 -19.28 12.40 15.81
CA ILE A 353 -20.30 11.41 16.22
C ILE A 353 -20.74 11.69 17.64
N LEU A 354 -19.82 11.77 18.59
CA LEU A 354 -20.14 12.02 20.00
C LEU A 354 -20.77 13.39 20.22
N GLY A 355 -20.26 14.42 19.55
CA GLY A 355 -20.84 15.76 19.56
C GLY A 355 -22.26 15.84 19.00
N GLY A 356 -22.51 15.08 17.92
CA GLY A 356 -23.83 14.95 17.31
C GLY A 356 -24.85 14.27 18.23
N GLU A 357 -24.44 13.21 18.94
CA GLU A 357 -25.30 12.51 19.90
C GLU A 357 -25.61 13.37 21.15
N ILE A 358 -24.64 14.11 21.66
CA ILE A 358 -24.82 15.09 22.73
C ILE A 358 -25.79 16.20 22.26
N SER A 359 -25.60 16.73 21.06
CA SER A 359 -26.48 17.76 20.50
C SER A 359 -27.92 17.24 20.29
N SER A 360 -28.05 16.00 19.79
CA SER A 360 -29.36 15.34 19.67
C SER A 360 -30.06 15.20 21.02
N LEU A 361 -29.32 14.83 22.07
CA LEU A 361 -29.86 14.68 23.41
C LEU A 361 -30.27 16.03 24.03
N ARG A 362 -29.54 17.12 23.73
CA ARG A 362 -29.91 18.48 24.12
C ARG A 362 -31.25 18.94 23.48
N SER A 363 -31.52 18.54 22.25
CA SER A 363 -32.75 18.90 21.55
C SER A 363 -34.01 18.18 22.07
N GLU A 364 -33.86 17.19 22.97
CA GLU A 364 -34.98 16.53 23.64
C GLU A 364 -35.59 17.46 24.69
N ARG A 365 -36.90 17.34 24.88
CA ARG A 365 -37.64 18.14 25.86
C ARG A 365 -37.10 17.98 27.27
N ASN A 366 -37.15 19.03 28.06
CA ASN A 366 -36.88 18.97 29.49
C ASN A 366 -38.14 18.43 30.21
N VAL A 367 -37.96 17.46 31.11
CA VAL A 367 -39.07 16.90 31.95
C VAL A 367 -39.25 17.68 33.24
N SER A 368 -38.23 18.43 33.64
CA SER A 368 -38.21 19.30 34.81
C SER A 368 -37.31 20.50 34.55
N LYS A 369 -37.32 21.49 35.47
CA LYS A 369 -36.40 22.64 35.39
C LYS A 369 -34.92 22.22 35.48
N ASP A 370 -34.63 21.22 36.28
CA ASP A 370 -33.35 20.53 36.40
C ASP A 370 -33.52 19.16 35.72
N SER A 371 -33.08 19.08 34.47
CA SER A 371 -33.34 17.90 33.64
C SER A 371 -32.03 17.16 33.35
N ASN A 372 -32.08 15.87 33.58
CA ASN A 372 -31.02 14.95 33.28
C ASN A 372 -31.43 14.03 32.13
N LYS A 373 -30.58 13.94 31.13
CA LYS A 373 -30.83 13.19 29.91
C LYS A 373 -29.67 12.24 29.65
N PHE A 374 -29.97 10.97 29.40
CA PHE A 374 -29.01 9.94 29.11
C PHE A 374 -29.37 9.22 27.81
N LYS A 375 -28.37 8.88 27.01
CA LYS A 375 -28.56 8.15 25.76
C LYS A 375 -27.43 7.13 25.56
N ALA A 376 -27.81 5.88 25.29
CA ALA A 376 -26.91 4.89 24.71
C ALA A 376 -27.13 4.87 23.19
N PHE A 377 -26.08 4.80 22.40
CA PHE A 377 -26.19 4.87 20.94
C PHE A 377 -25.24 3.93 20.23
N GLY A 378 -25.61 3.56 19.00
CA GLY A 378 -24.75 2.91 18.02
C GLY A 378 -24.92 3.57 16.66
N GLN A 379 -23.83 3.76 15.93
CA GLN A 379 -23.83 4.40 14.62
C GLN A 379 -22.79 3.78 13.70
N ARG A 380 -23.17 3.58 12.44
CA ARG A 380 -22.29 3.20 11.36
C ARG A 380 -22.07 4.39 10.43
N ASN A 381 -20.82 4.58 10.00
CA ASN A 381 -20.41 5.57 9.01
C ASN A 381 -19.60 4.91 7.92
N GLU A 382 -19.63 5.47 6.74
CA GLU A 382 -18.80 5.08 5.61
C GLU A 382 -18.17 6.34 5.00
N PHE A 383 -16.89 6.29 4.70
CA PHE A 383 -16.17 7.38 4.05
C PHE A 383 -15.46 6.85 2.81
N LYS A 384 -15.64 7.54 1.70
CA LYS A 384 -14.99 7.27 0.43
C LYS A 384 -14.22 8.50 -0.02
N THR A 385 -13.07 8.28 -0.59
CA THR A 385 -12.22 9.33 -1.14
C THR A 385 -11.76 8.96 -2.53
N ASP A 386 -11.68 9.97 -3.40
CA ASP A 386 -11.08 9.83 -4.74
C ASP A 386 -9.56 10.10 -4.71
N THR A 387 -9.01 10.43 -3.55
CA THR A 387 -7.57 10.66 -3.37
C THR A 387 -6.83 9.33 -3.48
N ALA A 388 -6.06 9.17 -4.55
CA ALA A 388 -5.31 7.95 -4.77
C ALA A 388 -4.29 7.71 -3.64
N GLY A 389 -4.14 6.45 -3.24
CA GLY A 389 -3.30 6.04 -2.13
C GLY A 389 -3.98 6.11 -0.76
N MET A 390 -5.02 6.93 -0.58
CA MET A 390 -5.78 6.91 0.66
C MET A 390 -6.87 5.82 0.63
N PRO A 391 -6.91 4.94 1.64
CA PRO A 391 -7.95 3.92 1.69
C PRO A 391 -9.29 4.51 2.15
N ASP A 392 -10.35 4.10 1.50
CA ASP A 392 -11.71 4.21 2.04
C ASP A 392 -11.81 3.50 3.37
N TRP A 393 -12.78 3.90 4.18
CA TRP A 393 -13.06 3.20 5.42
C TRP A 393 -14.55 3.22 5.76
N TYR A 394 -14.97 2.30 6.59
CA TYR A 394 -16.20 2.37 7.34
C TYR A 394 -15.91 2.25 8.82
N SER A 395 -16.78 2.82 9.65
CA SER A 395 -16.65 2.72 11.09
C SER A 395 -17.94 2.33 11.77
N ASN A 396 -17.82 1.65 12.89
CA ASN A 396 -18.90 1.31 13.77
C ASN A 396 -18.60 1.93 15.15
N ALA A 397 -19.43 2.87 15.54
CA ALA A 397 -19.31 3.59 16.80
C ALA A 397 -20.40 3.13 17.77
N GLY A 398 -20.06 3.02 19.05
CA GLY A 398 -21.04 2.79 20.11
C GLY A 398 -20.62 3.53 21.37
N GLY A 399 -21.59 4.06 22.12
CA GLY A 399 -21.26 4.88 23.25
C GLY A 399 -22.43 5.35 24.08
N PHE A 400 -22.10 6.28 24.96
CA PHE A 400 -23.07 6.89 25.89
C PHE A 400 -22.89 8.41 25.87
N ALA A 401 -24.01 9.12 25.93
CA ALA A 401 -24.06 10.57 26.09
C ALA A 401 -24.94 10.93 27.29
N PHE A 402 -24.53 11.96 28.00
CA PHE A 402 -25.25 12.53 29.13
C PHE A 402 -25.31 14.06 28.97
N VAL A 403 -26.47 14.63 29.32
CA VAL A 403 -26.69 16.07 29.36
C VAL A 403 -27.43 16.42 30.62
N HIS A 404 -26.91 17.34 31.38
CA HIS A 404 -27.57 18.04 32.47
C HIS A 404 -27.93 19.44 32.03
N GLU A 405 -29.19 19.86 32.21
CA GLU A 405 -29.70 21.15 31.72
C GLU A 405 -30.63 21.79 32.73
N ASP A 406 -30.24 22.98 33.17
CA ASP A 406 -31.06 23.86 34.03
C ASP A 406 -31.79 24.86 33.16
N GLU A 407 -33.12 24.80 33.21
CA GLU A 407 -34.00 25.74 32.53
C GLU A 407 -34.43 26.87 33.48
N THR A 408 -34.26 28.11 33.00
CA THR A 408 -34.67 29.29 33.78
C THR A 408 -36.17 29.63 33.59
N VAL A 409 -36.65 30.63 34.32
CA VAL A 409 -38.04 31.09 34.20
C VAL A 409 -38.34 31.67 32.79
N ARG A 410 -37.34 32.15 32.07
CA ARG A 410 -37.49 32.68 30.72
C ARG A 410 -37.55 31.52 29.71
N LEU A 411 -38.61 31.41 28.95
CA LEU A 411 -38.81 30.38 27.92
C LEU A 411 -37.60 30.33 26.94
N GLY A 412 -37.05 29.14 26.76
CA GLY A 412 -35.93 28.90 25.87
C GLY A 412 -34.56 29.30 26.44
N GLN A 413 -34.47 29.77 27.69
CA GLN A 413 -33.20 30.07 28.34
C GLN A 413 -32.79 28.88 29.22
N SER A 414 -31.65 28.28 28.89
CA SER A 414 -31.07 27.21 29.68
C SER A 414 -29.53 27.29 29.70
N SER A 415 -28.94 26.61 30.66
CA SER A 415 -27.53 26.37 30.74
C SER A 415 -27.27 24.96 31.28
N GLY A 416 -26.14 24.40 30.91
CA GLY A 416 -25.83 23.04 31.36
C GLY A 416 -24.44 22.56 30.98
N TRP A 417 -24.26 21.30 31.26
CA TRP A 417 -23.03 20.59 30.90
C TRP A 417 -23.36 19.25 30.27
N SER A 418 -22.40 18.70 29.55
CA SER A 418 -22.52 17.42 28.89
C SER A 418 -21.27 16.58 29.07
N ALA A 419 -21.44 15.28 29.05
CA ALA A 419 -20.35 14.32 29.04
C ALA A 419 -20.71 13.13 28.14
N GLY A 420 -19.72 12.50 27.58
CA GLY A 420 -19.97 11.28 26.81
C GLY A 420 -18.70 10.51 26.52
N VAL A 421 -18.89 9.25 26.16
CA VAL A 421 -17.83 8.34 25.74
C VAL A 421 -18.27 7.60 24.49
N VAL A 422 -17.33 7.36 23.59
CA VAL A 422 -17.56 6.59 22.37
C VAL A 422 -16.38 5.69 22.10
N ASN A 423 -16.68 4.48 21.65
CA ASN A 423 -15.72 3.60 21.03
C ASN A 423 -16.07 3.50 19.54
N ASN A 424 -15.14 3.86 18.67
CA ASN A 424 -15.33 3.89 17.23
C ASN A 424 -14.29 2.99 16.55
N TYR A 425 -14.77 1.93 15.91
CA TYR A 425 -13.95 0.94 15.25
C TYR A 425 -13.95 1.16 13.75
N PHE A 426 -12.80 1.56 13.21
CA PHE A 426 -12.57 1.79 11.79
C PHE A 426 -12.03 0.54 11.12
N THR A 427 -12.60 0.19 9.98
CA THR A 427 -12.08 -0.84 9.08
C THR A 427 -11.74 -0.19 7.76
N PHE A 428 -10.49 -0.28 7.36
CA PHE A 428 -10.02 0.26 6.09
C PHE A 428 -10.36 -0.70 4.95
N LYS A 429 -10.69 -0.15 3.79
CA LYS A 429 -10.89 -0.89 2.55
C LYS A 429 -9.59 -1.03 1.76
N ASP A 430 -8.45 -1.05 2.47
CA ASP A 430 -7.17 -1.36 1.91
C ASP A 430 -7.06 -2.86 1.56
N LEU A 431 -6.08 -3.20 0.73
CA LEU A 431 -5.82 -4.59 0.32
C LEU A 431 -5.63 -5.54 1.51
N SER A 432 -5.10 -5.02 2.60
CA SER A 432 -4.68 -5.78 3.78
C SER A 432 -5.70 -5.80 4.92
N LYS A 433 -6.77 -5.02 4.81
CA LYS A 433 -7.81 -4.87 5.83
C LYS A 433 -7.23 -4.44 7.18
N SER A 434 -6.51 -3.34 7.17
CA SER A 434 -6.06 -2.64 8.37
C SER A 434 -7.24 -2.14 9.19
N TYR A 435 -7.04 -1.89 10.47
CA TYR A 435 -8.10 -1.36 11.33
C TYR A 435 -7.56 -0.48 12.45
N GLU A 436 -8.45 0.38 12.98
CA GLU A 436 -8.16 1.26 14.10
C GLU A 436 -9.35 1.27 15.08
N ASN A 437 -9.06 1.19 16.36
CA ASN A 437 -10.04 1.37 17.41
C ASN A 437 -9.77 2.66 18.17
N GLN A 438 -10.73 3.57 18.20
CA GLN A 438 -10.65 4.84 18.89
C GLN A 438 -11.65 4.87 20.06
N ALA A 439 -11.14 5.01 21.27
CA ALA A 439 -11.94 5.27 22.47
C ALA A 439 -11.78 6.75 22.85
N MET A 440 -12.87 7.51 22.87
CA MET A 440 -12.85 8.95 23.13
C MET A 440 -13.87 9.33 24.21
N ALA A 441 -13.45 10.19 25.12
CA ALA A 441 -14.31 10.88 26.06
C ALA A 441 -14.39 12.37 25.70
N LYS A 442 -15.56 12.98 25.89
CA LYS A 442 -15.82 14.40 25.64
C LYS A 442 -16.62 14.98 26.79
N VAL A 443 -16.27 16.18 27.22
CA VAL A 443 -17.01 16.97 28.19
C VAL A 443 -17.24 18.38 27.65
N GLY A 444 -18.36 19.00 27.98
CA GLY A 444 -18.68 20.33 27.47
C GLY A 444 -19.64 21.09 28.37
N VAL A 445 -19.70 22.39 28.12
CA VAL A 445 -20.65 23.32 28.74
C VAL A 445 -21.39 24.08 27.66
N PHE A 446 -22.62 24.48 27.95
CA PHE A 446 -23.43 25.20 26.97
C PHE A 446 -24.40 26.19 27.63
N LYS A 447 -24.88 27.12 26.81
CA LYS A 447 -25.92 28.09 27.19
C LYS A 447 -26.82 28.35 25.98
N SER A 448 -28.14 28.35 26.20
CA SER A 448 -29.16 28.75 25.25
C SER A 448 -29.76 30.08 25.71
N ILE A 449 -29.84 31.04 24.80
CA ILE A 449 -30.28 32.43 25.07
C ILE A 449 -31.43 32.76 24.11
N PRO A 450 -32.67 32.91 24.59
CA PRO A 450 -33.79 33.35 23.74
C PRO A 450 -33.61 34.83 23.35
N LEU A 451 -33.70 35.09 22.05
CA LEU A 451 -33.62 36.43 21.48
C LEU A 451 -35.00 37.08 21.33
N ASP A 452 -36.09 36.30 21.50
CA ASP A 452 -37.46 36.79 21.51
C ASP A 452 -38.21 36.40 22.81
N ALA A 453 -39.39 36.98 23.02
CA ALA A 453 -40.19 36.76 24.22
C ALA A 453 -40.81 35.35 24.26
N ASN A 454 -41.03 34.74 23.12
CA ASN A 454 -41.72 33.45 22.98
C ASN A 454 -40.72 32.27 23.02
N GLY A 455 -39.42 32.53 23.14
CA GLY A 455 -38.40 31.45 23.12
C GLY A 455 -38.30 30.69 21.81
N THR A 456 -38.75 31.27 20.70
CA THR A 456 -38.72 30.65 19.38
C THR A 456 -37.49 31.00 18.56
N PHE A 457 -36.79 32.10 18.91
CA PHE A 457 -35.54 32.50 18.34
C PHE A 457 -34.42 32.36 19.38
N ILE A 458 -33.53 31.39 19.18
CA ILE A 458 -32.56 30.96 20.20
C ILE A 458 -31.13 31.10 19.66
N LEU A 459 -30.26 31.73 20.45
CA LEU A 459 -28.81 31.70 20.31
C LEU A 459 -28.25 30.63 21.24
N SER A 460 -27.58 29.63 20.68
CA SER A 460 -26.87 28.58 21.42
C SER A 460 -25.37 28.81 21.37
N LEU A 461 -24.71 28.77 22.52
CA LEU A 461 -23.26 28.86 22.67
C LEU A 461 -22.77 27.61 23.41
N GLY A 462 -21.61 27.09 23.06
CA GLY A 462 -21.04 25.96 23.75
C GLY A 462 -19.52 25.83 23.54
N GLY A 463 -18.92 25.12 24.44
CA GLY A 463 -17.52 24.70 24.36
C GLY A 463 -17.36 23.29 24.89
N ASP A 464 -16.48 22.53 24.29
CA ASP A 464 -16.18 21.15 24.66
C ASP A 464 -14.69 20.84 24.57
N GLY A 465 -14.26 19.83 25.32
CA GLY A 465 -12.94 19.24 25.22
C GLY A 465 -13.03 17.74 25.10
N PHE A 466 -12.10 17.13 24.42
CA PHE A 466 -12.03 15.69 24.25
C PHE A 466 -10.64 15.12 24.49
N PHE A 467 -10.62 13.87 24.91
CA PHE A 467 -9.43 13.05 25.02
C PHE A 467 -9.73 11.63 24.52
N GLY A 468 -8.82 11.06 23.74
CA GLY A 468 -8.97 9.73 23.17
C GLY A 468 -7.69 8.91 23.21
N ARG A 469 -7.87 7.59 23.25
CA ARG A 469 -6.86 6.60 23.00
C ARG A 469 -7.20 5.86 21.73
N ASN A 470 -6.20 5.69 20.86
CA ASN A 470 -6.34 5.10 19.55
C ASN A 470 -5.37 3.92 19.43
N ASP A 471 -5.88 2.76 19.04
CA ASP A 471 -5.11 1.54 18.85
C ASP A 471 -5.21 1.14 17.37
N MET A 472 -4.09 1.29 16.64
CA MET A 472 -3.97 1.02 15.21
C MET A 472 -3.30 -0.32 14.96
N LYS A 473 -3.81 -1.07 13.98
CA LYS A 473 -3.16 -2.25 13.43
C LYS A 473 -3.05 -2.11 11.92
N ARG A 474 -1.86 -1.75 11.47
CA ARG A 474 -1.51 -1.67 10.06
C ARG A 474 -1.12 -3.06 9.56
N ARG A 475 -1.68 -3.46 8.43
CA ARG A 475 -1.32 -4.64 7.66
C ARG A 475 -0.93 -4.19 6.27
N PHE A 476 0.03 -4.88 5.67
CA PHE A 476 0.48 -4.55 4.33
C PHE A 476 1.06 -5.78 3.64
N TRP A 477 0.98 -5.80 2.32
CA TRP A 477 1.52 -6.86 1.50
C TRP A 477 2.85 -6.46 0.89
N VAL A 478 3.81 -7.37 0.94
CA VAL A 478 5.05 -7.25 0.18
C VAL A 478 5.17 -8.52 -0.64
N VAL A 479 5.12 -8.36 -1.94
CA VAL A 479 5.12 -9.42 -2.93
C VAL A 479 3.95 -10.40 -2.68
N ASP A 480 4.14 -11.48 -1.98
CA ASP A 480 3.17 -12.56 -1.74
C ASP A 480 2.87 -12.82 -0.26
N GLN A 481 3.42 -11.98 0.63
CA GLN A 481 3.28 -12.16 2.07
C GLN A 481 2.70 -10.92 2.75
N GLN A 482 1.82 -11.16 3.71
CA GLN A 482 1.27 -10.10 4.54
C GLN A 482 2.13 -9.90 5.80
N PHE A 483 2.46 -8.64 6.07
CA PHE A 483 3.16 -8.17 7.24
C PHE A 483 2.25 -7.30 8.10
N ARG A 484 2.66 -7.02 9.34
CA ARG A 484 1.84 -6.29 10.29
C ARG A 484 2.67 -5.44 11.26
N ALA A 485 2.15 -4.26 11.55
CA ALA A 485 2.62 -3.40 12.62
C ALA A 485 1.45 -2.88 13.44
N LYS A 486 1.68 -2.52 14.69
CA LYS A 486 0.65 -2.00 15.60
C LYS A 486 1.19 -0.81 16.39
N ALA A 487 0.31 0.13 16.69
CA ALA A 487 0.62 1.29 17.52
C ALA A 487 -0.56 1.66 18.40
N SER A 488 -0.24 2.28 19.54
CA SER A 488 -1.21 2.99 20.37
C SER A 488 -0.77 4.44 20.50
N TYR A 489 -1.71 5.36 20.37
CA TYR A 489 -1.44 6.80 20.48
C TYR A 489 -2.64 7.53 21.09
N TYR A 490 -2.43 8.78 21.49
CA TYR A 490 -3.47 9.59 22.11
C TYR A 490 -3.90 10.72 21.18
N SER A 491 -5.16 11.14 21.35
CA SER A 491 -5.72 12.32 20.69
C SER A 491 -6.43 13.20 21.72
N TYR A 492 -6.33 14.51 21.56
CA TYR A 492 -6.98 15.47 22.43
C TYR A 492 -7.27 16.77 21.69
N GLY A 493 -8.24 17.52 22.19
CA GLY A 493 -8.62 18.78 21.56
C GLY A 493 -9.73 19.47 22.30
N ALA A 494 -10.08 20.63 21.75
CA ALA A 494 -11.17 21.47 22.25
C ALA A 494 -11.95 22.10 21.10
N GLY A 495 -13.22 22.33 21.32
CA GLY A 495 -14.12 22.95 20.36
C GLY A 495 -15.00 24.03 20.95
N LEU A 496 -15.37 24.98 20.10
CA LEU A 496 -16.34 26.02 20.37
C LEU A 496 -17.44 25.96 19.31
N ASN A 497 -18.67 26.20 19.70
CA ASN A 497 -19.79 26.26 18.78
C ASN A 497 -20.73 27.42 19.11
N ALA A 498 -21.27 28.03 18.07
CA ALA A 498 -22.34 29.01 18.16
C ALA A 498 -23.40 28.66 17.11
N GLY A 499 -24.66 28.81 17.48
CA GLY A 499 -25.78 28.47 16.58
C GLY A 499 -26.95 29.41 16.82
N LEU A 500 -27.67 29.74 15.76
CA LEU A 500 -28.93 30.47 15.76
C LEU A 500 -30.00 29.58 15.15
N GLU A 501 -31.14 29.44 15.82
CA GLU A 501 -32.29 28.74 15.26
C GLU A 501 -33.57 29.53 15.50
N LYS A 502 -34.49 29.51 14.51
CA LYS A 502 -35.81 30.12 14.63
C LYS A 502 -36.88 29.07 14.34
N SER A 503 -37.73 28.83 15.32
CA SER A 503 -38.83 27.87 15.16
C SER A 503 -40.12 28.60 14.66
N PHE A 504 -40.61 28.15 13.51
CA PHE A 504 -41.91 28.56 12.95
C PHE A 504 -42.88 27.37 13.13
N VAL A 505 -43.81 27.54 14.08
CA VAL A 505 -44.84 26.56 14.33
C VAL A 505 -45.93 26.69 13.25
N VAL A 506 -46.14 25.60 12.48
CA VAL A 506 -47.15 25.56 11.40
C VAL A 506 -48.47 25.04 11.93
N ASN A 507 -48.42 24.02 12.79
CA ASN A 507 -49.57 23.47 13.53
C ASN A 507 -49.09 22.82 14.84
N ASP A 508 -50.03 22.27 15.64
CA ASP A 508 -49.74 21.72 16.97
C ASP A 508 -48.71 20.60 17.05
N GLY A 509 -48.31 20.05 15.93
CA GLY A 509 -47.30 18.98 15.90
C GLY A 509 -46.13 19.24 14.95
N PHE A 510 -46.20 20.24 14.09
CA PHE A 510 -45.24 20.44 13.03
C PHE A 510 -44.62 21.84 13.05
N SER A 511 -43.31 21.90 12.97
CA SER A 511 -42.55 23.15 12.90
C SER A 511 -41.45 23.09 11.83
N ILE A 512 -41.13 24.26 11.29
CA ILE A 512 -40.01 24.49 10.36
C ILE A 512 -38.98 25.35 11.10
N VAL A 513 -37.73 24.87 11.11
CA VAL A 513 -36.66 25.46 11.92
C VAL A 513 -35.42 25.76 11.06
N PRO A 514 -35.36 26.90 10.38
CA PRO A 514 -34.11 27.37 9.80
C PRO A 514 -33.05 27.59 10.89
N ASN A 515 -31.83 27.24 10.56
CA ASN A 515 -30.69 27.34 11.47
C ASN A 515 -29.42 27.80 10.78
N LEU A 516 -28.58 28.49 11.53
CA LEU A 516 -27.24 28.91 11.17
C LEU A 516 -26.29 28.43 12.26
N GLY A 517 -25.11 28.00 11.92
CA GLY A 517 -24.14 27.54 12.89
C GLY A 517 -22.69 27.80 12.46
N ILE A 518 -21.84 27.83 13.45
CA ILE A 518 -20.40 27.74 13.27
C ILE A 518 -19.80 26.87 14.37
N ARG A 519 -18.95 25.94 13.98
CA ARG A 519 -18.17 25.11 14.90
C ARG A 519 -16.68 25.27 14.56
N ALA A 520 -15.88 25.61 15.57
CA ALA A 520 -14.44 25.60 15.49
C ALA A 520 -13.89 24.50 16.42
N GLU A 521 -12.98 23.68 15.96
CA GLU A 521 -12.37 22.61 16.75
C GLU A 521 -10.87 22.53 16.44
N TYR A 522 -10.07 22.54 17.49
CA TYR A 522 -8.66 22.20 17.45
C TYR A 522 -8.48 20.78 17.98
N GLY A 523 -7.71 19.96 17.27
CA GLY A 523 -7.34 18.64 17.74
C GLY A 523 -5.90 18.31 17.39
N ARG A 524 -5.31 17.44 18.19
CA ARG A 524 -3.93 16.98 18.04
C ARG A 524 -3.84 15.51 18.39
N PHE A 525 -2.95 14.79 17.71
CA PHE A 525 -2.54 13.43 18.11
C PHE A 525 -1.07 13.40 18.55
N SER A 526 -0.75 12.51 19.48
CA SER A 526 0.63 12.27 19.92
C SER A 526 1.42 11.54 18.85
N SER A 527 2.75 11.59 18.90
CA SER A 527 3.59 10.78 18.04
C SER A 527 3.17 9.31 18.07
N ILE A 528 3.18 8.66 16.93
CA ILE A 528 2.80 7.26 16.76
C ILE A 528 4.07 6.44 16.60
N HIS A 529 4.27 5.47 17.48
CA HIS A 529 5.39 4.56 17.46
C HIS A 529 4.89 3.14 17.22
N GLU A 530 5.02 2.68 16.00
CA GLU A 530 4.67 1.30 15.67
C GLU A 530 5.65 0.29 16.27
N LYS A 531 5.14 -0.91 16.49
CA LYS A 531 5.92 -2.11 16.81
C LYS A 531 5.49 -3.22 15.85
N GLY A 532 6.46 -3.97 15.36
CA GLY A 532 6.24 -5.06 14.41
C GLY A 532 7.04 -4.88 13.14
N ASP A 533 6.54 -5.45 12.06
CA ASP A 533 7.25 -5.56 10.79
C ASP A 533 7.34 -4.20 10.07
N MET A 534 8.52 -3.79 9.66
CA MET A 534 8.76 -2.51 8.99
C MET A 534 8.00 -1.36 9.67
N ALA A 535 8.16 -1.27 10.98
CA ALA A 535 7.45 -0.35 11.85
C ALA A 535 7.78 1.11 11.53
N LEU A 536 6.79 1.99 11.67
CA LEU A 536 6.90 3.42 11.39
C LEU A 536 6.87 4.26 12.67
N ASN A 537 7.64 5.33 12.69
CA ASN A 537 7.49 6.45 13.60
C ASN A 537 6.81 7.59 12.85
N VAL A 538 5.59 7.96 13.25
CA VAL A 538 4.85 9.11 12.70
C VAL A 538 4.91 10.25 13.69
N LYS A 539 5.29 11.44 13.23
CA LYS A 539 5.34 12.64 14.09
C LYS A 539 3.93 13.02 14.56
N SER A 540 3.86 13.62 15.73
CA SER A 540 2.63 14.27 16.20
C SER A 540 2.26 15.42 15.28
N ASP A 541 0.98 15.56 15.01
CA ASP A 541 0.46 16.66 14.21
C ASP A 541 -0.91 17.10 14.74
N ASP A 542 -1.40 18.25 14.27
CA ASP A 542 -2.65 18.84 14.69
C ASP A 542 -3.56 19.17 13.51
N TYR A 543 -4.79 19.53 13.82
CA TYR A 543 -5.74 20.07 12.87
C TYR A 543 -6.55 21.19 13.47
N VAL A 544 -7.03 22.07 12.62
CA VAL A 544 -8.04 23.08 12.93
C VAL A 544 -9.19 22.88 11.96
N SER A 545 -10.37 22.59 12.49
CA SER A 545 -11.60 22.50 11.71
C SER A 545 -12.47 23.70 12.02
N VAL A 546 -12.90 24.44 11.01
CA VAL A 546 -13.85 25.55 11.16
C VAL A 546 -14.97 25.37 10.15
N LYS A 547 -16.18 25.07 10.64
CA LYS A 547 -17.35 24.70 9.84
C LYS A 547 -18.49 25.68 10.06
N PRO A 548 -18.64 26.75 9.26
CA PRO A 548 -19.91 27.44 9.13
C PRO A 548 -20.94 26.53 8.46
N SER A 549 -22.20 26.62 8.91
CA SER A 549 -23.30 25.83 8.39
C SER A 549 -24.59 26.65 8.27
N VAL A 550 -25.40 26.32 7.29
CA VAL A 550 -26.77 26.80 7.13
C VAL A 550 -27.67 25.60 6.88
N GLY A 551 -28.82 25.59 7.54
CA GLY A 551 -29.71 24.44 7.44
C GLY A 551 -31.18 24.78 7.69
N ILE A 552 -32.00 23.78 7.48
CA ILE A 552 -33.43 23.80 7.76
C ILE A 552 -33.88 22.42 8.26
N ASP A 553 -34.59 22.41 9.38
CA ASP A 553 -35.17 21.19 9.96
C ASP A 553 -36.69 21.26 9.88
N PHE A 554 -37.28 20.15 9.46
CA PHE A 554 -38.72 19.91 9.54
C PHE A 554 -38.94 18.97 10.72
N ARG A 555 -39.56 19.48 11.79
CA ARG A 555 -39.75 18.74 13.04
C ARG A 555 -41.23 18.43 13.25
N TYR A 556 -41.52 17.17 13.55
CA TYR A 556 -42.85 16.68 13.91
C TYR A 556 -42.79 16.01 15.27
N ASN A 557 -43.75 16.38 16.14
CA ASN A 557 -43.86 15.81 17.48
C ASN A 557 -45.33 15.76 17.87
N GLN A 558 -45.87 14.57 17.98
CA GLN A 558 -47.28 14.37 18.33
C GLN A 558 -47.46 13.13 19.18
N GLU A 559 -48.41 13.21 20.13
CA GLU A 559 -48.86 12.06 20.87
C GLU A 559 -49.68 11.13 19.95
N VAL A 560 -49.19 9.89 19.75
CA VAL A 560 -49.82 8.90 18.87
C VAL A 560 -50.52 7.77 19.66
N PHE A 561 -50.07 7.53 20.89
CA PHE A 561 -50.68 6.62 21.86
C PHE A 561 -50.69 7.29 23.22
N LYS A 562 -51.57 6.81 24.13
CA LYS A 562 -51.63 7.34 25.49
C LYS A 562 -50.24 7.34 26.14
N ASN A 563 -49.76 8.53 26.47
CA ASN A 563 -48.42 8.79 27.03
C ASN A 563 -47.25 8.41 26.10
N SER A 564 -47.45 8.36 24.79
CA SER A 564 -46.37 8.05 23.85
C SER A 564 -46.32 9.05 22.70
N ASN A 565 -45.20 9.72 22.54
CA ASN A 565 -44.96 10.69 21.49
C ASN A 565 -44.14 10.09 20.34
N LEU A 566 -44.57 10.34 19.12
CA LEU A 566 -43.81 10.11 17.91
C LEU A 566 -43.07 11.41 17.57
N THR A 567 -41.77 11.32 17.47
CA THR A 567 -40.92 12.41 17.00
C THR A 567 -40.32 12.03 15.64
N ALA A 568 -40.44 12.93 14.68
CA ALA A 568 -39.77 12.81 13.39
C ALA A 568 -39.04 14.11 13.06
N SER A 569 -37.84 14.04 12.51
CA SER A 569 -37.12 15.20 12.05
C SER A 569 -36.41 14.89 10.74
N LEU A 570 -36.65 15.75 9.73
CA LEU A 570 -35.92 15.73 8.47
C LEU A 570 -35.14 17.03 8.35
N GLY A 571 -33.82 16.94 8.34
CA GLY A 571 -32.91 18.08 8.27
C GLY A 571 -32.14 18.08 6.96
N PHE A 572 -31.92 19.27 6.43
CA PHE A 572 -31.00 19.56 5.33
C PHE A 572 -30.06 20.67 5.75
N ALA A 573 -28.77 20.48 5.53
CA ALA A 573 -27.77 21.48 5.84
C ALA A 573 -26.67 21.51 4.78
N TYR A 574 -26.11 22.68 4.63
CA TYR A 574 -24.85 22.87 3.90
C TYR A 574 -23.81 23.40 4.88
N GLU A 575 -22.68 22.74 4.93
CA GLU A 575 -21.53 23.15 5.74
C GLU A 575 -20.29 23.26 4.86
N ASN A 576 -19.37 24.14 5.22
CA ASN A 576 -18.11 24.30 4.51
C ASN A 576 -16.94 24.17 5.50
N GLU A 577 -15.94 23.35 5.17
CA GLU A 577 -14.71 23.25 5.96
C GLU A 577 -13.71 24.31 5.47
N ILE A 578 -13.45 25.33 6.30
CA ILE A 578 -12.50 26.41 6.00
C ILE A 578 -11.20 26.30 6.81
N GLY A 579 -11.09 25.29 7.65
CA GLY A 579 -9.89 25.00 8.45
C GLY A 579 -8.84 24.16 7.71
N LYS A 580 -7.85 23.70 8.46
CA LYS A 580 -6.80 22.78 8.02
C LYS A 580 -7.09 21.36 8.51
N LEU A 581 -8.04 20.68 7.89
CA LEU A 581 -8.37 19.27 8.16
C LEU A 581 -8.04 18.38 6.98
N TYR A 582 -8.08 18.92 5.79
CA TYR A 582 -7.78 18.29 4.51
C TYR A 582 -6.48 18.83 3.96
N ASP A 583 -5.88 18.09 3.04
CA ASP A 583 -4.63 18.44 2.37
C ASP A 583 -3.44 18.57 3.36
N VAL A 584 -3.50 17.78 4.43
CA VAL A 584 -2.41 17.67 5.42
C VAL A 584 -1.44 16.59 5.00
N GLU A 585 -0.19 16.75 5.36
CA GLU A 585 0.86 15.76 5.12
C GLU A 585 1.49 15.37 6.46
N ASN A 586 1.25 14.13 6.90
CA ASN A 586 1.88 13.60 8.09
C ASN A 586 3.28 13.08 7.77
N GLU A 587 4.24 13.29 8.65
CA GLU A 587 5.62 12.87 8.46
C GLU A 587 5.91 11.56 9.17
N ALA A 588 6.47 10.59 8.44
CA ALA A 588 6.85 9.29 8.96
C ALA A 588 8.29 8.89 8.63
N ARG A 589 8.84 7.97 9.41
CA ARG A 589 10.14 7.36 9.19
C ARG A 589 10.11 5.91 9.65
N ILE A 590 10.81 5.01 8.96
CA ILE A 590 10.94 3.62 9.39
C ILE A 590 11.75 3.57 10.69
N VAL A 591 11.29 2.77 11.65
CA VAL A 591 11.98 2.60 12.93
C VAL A 591 13.38 2.04 12.72
N GLY A 592 14.38 2.70 13.29
CA GLY A 592 15.79 2.36 13.11
C GLY A 592 16.49 3.09 11.96
N ALA A 593 15.75 3.68 11.01
CA ALA A 593 16.35 4.52 9.99
C ALA A 593 16.79 5.87 10.59
N TRP A 594 17.93 6.39 10.10
CA TRP A 594 18.47 7.71 10.50
C TRP A 594 18.43 8.73 9.36
N THR A 595 17.74 8.43 8.28
CA THR A 595 17.50 9.31 7.14
C THR A 595 16.30 10.22 7.38
N ASP A 596 15.99 11.10 6.43
CA ASP A 596 14.90 12.06 6.53
C ASP A 596 13.52 11.40 6.63
N TYR A 597 12.57 12.14 7.20
CA TYR A 597 11.16 11.74 7.22
C TYR A 597 10.57 11.85 5.81
N PHE A 598 9.65 10.96 5.50
CA PHE A 598 8.85 11.01 4.27
C PHE A 598 7.42 11.45 4.59
N GLY A 599 6.77 12.11 3.62
CA GLY A 599 5.40 12.57 3.76
C GLY A 599 4.38 11.46 3.50
N ILE A 600 3.32 11.44 4.30
CA ILE A 600 2.11 10.64 4.07
C ILE A 600 0.97 11.62 3.85
N ARG A 601 0.53 11.74 2.61
CA ARG A 601 -0.52 12.69 2.25
C ARG A 601 -1.87 12.27 2.80
N GLY A 602 -2.61 13.26 3.27
CA GLY A 602 -4.01 13.17 3.61
C GLY A 602 -4.92 13.32 2.40
N ASP A 603 -6.21 13.38 2.67
CA ASP A 603 -7.22 13.56 1.63
C ASP A 603 -7.11 14.95 0.99
N LYS A 604 -6.92 14.97 -0.31
CA LYS A 604 -6.84 16.18 -1.14
C LYS A 604 -8.19 16.63 -1.71
N GLU A 605 -9.26 16.30 -1.04
CA GLU A 605 -10.56 16.66 -1.59
C GLU A 605 -10.68 18.18 -1.78
N ASP A 606 -10.72 18.63 -3.03
CA ASP A 606 -10.86 20.06 -3.41
C ASP A 606 -12.20 20.65 -3.00
N LYS A 607 -13.21 19.82 -2.81
CA LYS A 607 -14.56 20.24 -2.43
C LYS A 607 -14.68 20.30 -0.92
N ARG A 608 -14.51 21.48 -0.34
CA ARG A 608 -14.66 21.73 1.10
C ARG A 608 -16.12 21.79 1.55
N GLY A 609 -17.04 21.97 0.61
CA GLY A 609 -18.48 22.02 0.87
C GLY A 609 -19.07 20.62 1.08
N ASN A 610 -19.99 20.51 2.02
CA ASN A 610 -20.69 19.28 2.36
C ASN A 610 -22.19 19.54 2.45
N PHE A 611 -22.99 18.89 1.61
CA PHE A 611 -24.43 18.83 1.76
C PHE A 611 -24.78 17.65 2.63
N LYS A 612 -25.59 17.90 3.67
CA LYS A 612 -26.05 16.89 4.63
C LYS A 612 -27.56 16.75 4.57
N SER A 613 -28.03 15.53 4.67
CA SER A 613 -29.42 15.23 4.94
C SER A 613 -29.51 14.24 6.11
N ASP A 614 -30.39 14.50 7.05
CA ASP A 614 -30.60 13.71 8.26
C ASP A 614 -32.07 13.40 8.46
N LEU A 615 -32.42 12.15 8.63
CA LEU A 615 -33.73 11.68 9.03
C LEU A 615 -33.63 11.04 10.42
N LYS A 616 -34.43 11.48 11.37
CA LYS A 616 -34.52 10.90 12.70
C LYS A 616 -35.99 10.55 12.98
N LEU A 617 -36.22 9.35 13.49
CA LEU A 617 -37.50 8.88 13.96
C LEU A 617 -37.35 8.40 15.39
N GLY A 618 -38.22 8.83 16.25
CA GLY A 618 -38.19 8.47 17.67
C GLY A 618 -39.59 8.19 18.23
N LEU A 619 -39.65 7.28 19.18
CA LEU A 619 -40.84 7.02 19.99
C LEU A 619 -40.45 7.11 21.46
N ASP A 620 -41.16 7.91 22.26
CA ASP A 620 -40.90 8.03 23.69
C ASP A 620 -42.19 8.13 24.51
N ASN A 621 -42.10 7.70 25.76
CA ASN A 621 -43.19 7.81 26.73
C ASN A 621 -42.96 8.95 27.74
N GLY A 622 -42.11 9.93 27.38
CA GLY A 622 -41.74 11.05 28.22
C GLY A 622 -40.57 10.77 29.17
N ARG A 623 -40.22 9.53 29.45
CA ARG A 623 -39.04 9.15 30.24
C ARG A 623 -38.11 8.20 29.48
N PHE A 624 -38.67 7.24 28.80
CA PHE A 624 -37.91 6.27 28.00
C PHE A 624 -38.23 6.46 26.54
N GLY A 625 -37.25 6.40 25.69
CA GLY A 625 -37.42 6.50 24.26
C GLY A 625 -36.42 5.68 23.47
N PHE A 626 -36.84 5.34 22.26
CA PHE A 626 -36.00 4.72 21.23
C PHE A 626 -35.98 5.63 20.03
N ASN A 627 -34.82 5.75 19.38
CA ASN A 627 -34.71 6.46 18.12
C ASN A 627 -33.85 5.70 17.11
N VAL A 628 -34.16 5.92 15.84
CA VAL A 628 -33.36 5.54 14.71
C VAL A 628 -33.05 6.79 13.91
N ASN A 629 -31.85 6.83 13.37
CA ASN A 629 -31.39 7.93 12.52
C ASN A 629 -30.65 7.40 11.30
N THR A 630 -30.86 8.07 10.18
CA THR A 630 -30.08 7.86 8.97
C THR A 630 -29.71 9.21 8.40
N GLY A 631 -28.56 9.28 7.72
CA GLY A 631 -28.10 10.51 7.11
C GLY A 631 -27.13 10.25 5.99
N TYR A 632 -26.96 11.27 5.16
CA TYR A 632 -26.03 11.26 4.06
C TYR A 632 -25.22 12.56 4.04
N ASP A 633 -23.93 12.45 3.87
CA ASP A 633 -23.01 13.55 3.63
C ASP A 633 -22.47 13.44 2.21
N SER A 634 -22.58 14.49 1.41
CA SER A 634 -22.05 14.50 0.04
C SER A 634 -20.52 14.39 0.02
N LYS A 635 -19.86 14.93 1.05
CA LYS A 635 -18.43 14.78 1.23
C LYS A 635 -18.09 13.39 1.73
N GLY A 636 -17.17 12.73 1.01
CA GLY A 636 -16.80 11.35 1.30
C GLY A 636 -17.92 10.34 1.03
N HIS A 637 -19.01 10.73 0.37
CA HIS A 637 -20.18 9.87 0.13
C HIS A 637 -20.60 9.08 1.37
N ASN A 638 -20.58 9.77 2.54
CA ASN A 638 -20.76 9.14 3.83
C ASN A 638 -22.25 8.83 4.07
N PHE A 639 -22.58 7.56 4.13
CA PHE A 639 -23.89 7.10 4.61
C PHE A 639 -23.77 6.76 6.09
N ARG A 640 -24.64 7.40 6.89
CA ARG A 640 -24.74 7.19 8.32
C ARG A 640 -26.03 6.47 8.67
N ALA A 641 -25.97 5.50 9.55
CA ALA A 641 -27.14 4.85 10.13
C ALA A 641 -26.87 4.59 11.61
N GLY A 642 -27.84 4.87 12.44
CA GLY A 642 -27.69 4.73 13.88
C GLY A 642 -28.99 4.45 14.60
N MET A 643 -28.87 4.03 15.86
CA MET A 643 -29.96 3.85 16.77
C MET A 643 -29.55 4.27 18.18
N GLY A 644 -30.51 4.60 19.00
CA GLY A 644 -30.26 4.96 20.39
C GLY A 644 -31.42 4.70 21.31
N LEU A 645 -31.09 4.42 22.56
CA LEU A 645 -32.03 4.35 23.68
C LEU A 645 -31.79 5.56 24.59
N LYS A 646 -32.85 6.27 24.94
CA LYS A 646 -32.77 7.47 25.79
C LYS A 646 -33.56 7.34 27.06
N VAL A 647 -33.10 7.98 28.12
CA VAL A 647 -33.78 8.13 29.41
C VAL A 647 -33.74 9.60 29.78
N LEU A 648 -34.93 10.16 30.12
CA LEU A 648 -35.09 11.55 30.53
C LEU A 648 -35.64 11.57 31.97
N TYR A 649 -35.00 12.31 32.87
CA TYR A 649 -35.43 12.39 34.29
C TYR A 649 -35.03 13.74 34.94
#